data_3cf143b935373672a16fe98dfd4834fb
#
_entry.id   3cf143b935373672a16fe98dfd4834fb
#
_cell.length_a   1.000
_cell.length_b   1.000
_cell.length_c   1.000
_cell.angle_alpha   90.00
_cell.angle_beta   90.00
_cell.angle_gamma   90.00
#
_symmetry.space_group_name_H-M   'P 1'
#
loop_
_entity.id
_entity.type
_entity.pdbx_description
1 polymer ?
#
loop_
_entity_poly.entity_id
_entity_poly.type
_entity_poly.pdbx_seq_one_letter_code
_entity_poly.pdbx_strand_id
1 'polypeptide(L)'
;MFLLSGILSADAGLIKESRSDGKIFLPPEYGKALQLASLELQNFLEQMSGARLPFAWGARGRSESGIVLEVRQEAEWKGKESPQAFTIETQERPYPLVTIRGNTSLAVLYGVYQYLENLGIRFLAPGESGTNIPGTDGIRVVKGKKKYTPSFEMRTFSLSSTADNHFAGNGPSAVRDYQLWLLRNRAHLSRFAAKGFDFGKSPYIAGHYIKPMTDLTPQAVRQGLMEKEPERFALVTGADFVRRRRYHDGQICFSNPRNLDAAVKNALAYCKRHENNKDDLASLLTVPLGLSDTEGICECPECAKTAGTEPYSKDRLVWTFYNRVAKAVSEKYPHRFITVHSPYLELKCPPAGFKAEKNIYCMPCFVYSHEKNALNEPSYPFSGTYSRELRQIRDAGAKLSFYCYTNFPWSPTTMQILSAAARCREMGMSMFEVENMNRAEYVWPLIRSLAQYTWNSSKSPEECLQTFCREYFGKEAGDSIYEFYVGMTRNSHVMERINFGSAADTAYMLPDSFIAEYRPLLSRLARNASGKEKIRLDRFRRALEGMFRMAETYRSYAKALNTRKADDIADFRRRAEDIRKYWIRERLDEISSGDRTLYDLAGMLLKTDFSSLNPHPRKELAGKRAGDLRYLQELFAGIRPPENPENLFPLPENWKFHIDADASGETRGLVKPEYDDSKDFQEISTWNTPSGQGYANQTGGYFYYRVRFRAPKFPAGKKVFLRIGSIDDTGVIFLNGREIGRQDDPRNWNKSFEMDVTDVLRQGEDNLLAVRGYDSGGGEGVWRPSALYTK
;
A
#
# COMPACT_ATOMS: atom_id res chain seq x y z
N MET A 1 -13.15 9.45 28.59
CA MET A 1 -12.84 10.46 29.63
C MET A 1 -13.70 10.12 30.84
N PHE A 2 -13.16 9.41 31.83
CA PHE A 2 -13.80 9.23 33.12
C PHE A 2 -13.00 10.04 34.11
N LEU A 3 -13.42 11.27 34.30
CA LEU A 3 -13.10 12.07 35.48
C LEU A 3 -14.02 11.58 36.61
N LEU A 4 -13.52 10.74 37.49
CA LEU A 4 -14.09 10.52 38.80
C LEU A 4 -13.35 11.42 39.78
N SER A 5 -13.94 12.59 39.98
CA SER A 5 -13.66 13.42 41.15
C SER A 5 -14.30 12.74 42.36
N GLY A 6 -13.59 11.78 42.95
CA GLY A 6 -13.91 11.19 44.26
C GLY A 6 -12.81 11.57 45.25
N ILE A 7 -13.15 12.09 46.37
CA ILE A 7 -12.25 12.30 47.53
C ILE A 7 -11.67 10.95 47.92
N LEU A 8 -10.40 10.68 47.53
CA LEU A 8 -9.71 9.43 47.75
C LEU A 8 -8.82 9.56 48.99
N SER A 9 -8.93 8.60 49.88
CA SER A 9 -8.07 8.48 51.05
C SER A 9 -6.60 8.36 50.61
N ALA A 10 -5.71 9.06 51.29
CA ALA A 10 -4.31 9.31 50.88
C ALA A 10 -3.40 8.06 50.86
N ASP A 11 -3.95 6.84 51.08
CA ASP A 11 -3.10 5.72 51.52
C ASP A 11 -2.80 4.57 50.57
N ALA A 12 -3.44 4.51 49.37
CA ALA A 12 -3.25 3.32 48.52
C ALA A 12 -2.41 3.63 47.24
N GLY A 13 -1.12 3.91 47.41
CA GLY A 13 -0.20 4.15 46.28
C GLY A 13 0.87 3.07 46.14
N LEU A 14 1.16 2.62 44.92
CA LEU A 14 2.36 1.81 44.61
C LEU A 14 3.63 2.64 44.77
N ILE A 15 3.55 3.92 44.48
CA ILE A 15 4.61 4.91 44.61
C ILE A 15 4.01 6.14 45.31
N LYS A 16 4.73 6.64 46.33
CA LYS A 16 4.39 7.85 47.07
C LYS A 16 5.66 8.67 47.26
N GLU A 17 5.57 9.98 46.99
CA GLU A 17 6.68 10.92 47.19
C GLU A 17 7.99 10.40 46.57
N SER A 18 7.92 9.84 45.35
CA SER A 18 9.04 9.24 44.63
C SER A 18 9.73 8.06 45.36
N ARG A 19 9.01 7.36 46.25
CA ARG A 19 9.45 6.17 46.95
C ARG A 19 8.46 5.04 46.79
N SER A 20 8.94 3.81 46.84
CA SER A 20 8.09 2.62 46.71
C SER A 20 8.64 1.47 47.55
N ASP A 21 7.76 0.79 48.28
CA ASP A 21 8.01 -0.49 48.90
C ASP A 21 7.52 -1.64 47.99
N GLY A 22 6.96 -1.31 46.86
CA GLY A 22 6.44 -2.27 45.91
C GLY A 22 7.54 -2.93 45.07
N LYS A 23 7.22 -4.13 44.55
CA LYS A 23 8.11 -4.93 43.70
C LYS A 23 7.41 -5.28 42.38
N ILE A 24 8.22 -5.63 41.38
CA ILE A 24 7.72 -6.27 40.14
C ILE A 24 7.96 -7.77 40.28
N PHE A 25 6.86 -8.52 40.39
CA PHE A 25 6.89 -9.98 40.61
C PHE A 25 6.87 -10.70 39.25
N LEU A 26 7.81 -11.60 39.06
CA LEU A 26 8.01 -12.37 37.82
C LEU A 26 7.91 -13.88 38.13
N PRO A 27 7.40 -14.69 37.18
CA PRO A 27 7.46 -16.13 37.32
C PRO A 27 8.93 -16.61 37.36
N PRO A 28 9.23 -17.80 37.94
CA PRO A 28 10.61 -18.31 38.04
C PRO A 28 11.27 -18.51 36.69
N GLU A 29 10.49 -18.92 35.67
CA GLU A 29 10.91 -19.11 34.30
C GLU A 29 10.12 -18.17 33.37
N TYR A 30 10.83 -17.43 32.55
CA TYR A 30 10.22 -16.49 31.64
C TYR A 30 11.07 -16.26 30.39
N GLY A 31 10.40 -16.07 29.26
CA GLY A 31 11.02 -15.80 27.98
C GLY A 31 11.34 -14.31 27.72
N LYS A 32 11.93 -14.03 26.57
CA LYS A 32 12.41 -12.68 26.19
C LYS A 32 11.32 -11.61 26.17
N ALA A 33 10.10 -11.96 25.78
CA ALA A 33 8.99 -11.01 25.75
C ALA A 33 8.65 -10.52 27.18
N LEU A 34 8.64 -11.42 28.17
CA LEU A 34 8.37 -11.06 29.54
C LEU A 34 9.56 -10.34 30.20
N GLN A 35 10.79 -10.69 29.80
CA GLN A 35 11.98 -9.94 30.17
C GLN A 35 11.91 -8.49 29.71
N LEU A 36 11.56 -8.26 28.42
CA LEU A 36 11.37 -6.91 27.92
C LEU A 36 10.23 -6.19 28.66
N ALA A 37 9.11 -6.87 28.91
CA ALA A 37 7.98 -6.31 29.65
C ALA A 37 8.39 -5.80 31.04
N SER A 38 9.17 -6.56 31.77
CA SER A 38 9.63 -6.18 33.12
C SER A 38 10.58 -5.00 33.10
N LEU A 39 11.54 -5.00 32.17
CA LEU A 39 12.50 -3.91 31.98
C LEU A 39 11.84 -2.60 31.54
N GLU A 40 10.95 -2.66 30.54
CA GLU A 40 10.20 -1.49 30.09
C GLU A 40 9.29 -0.93 31.20
N LEU A 41 8.61 -1.81 31.95
CA LEU A 41 7.77 -1.40 33.07
C LEU A 41 8.61 -0.66 34.14
N GLN A 42 9.71 -1.28 34.61
CA GLN A 42 10.58 -0.65 35.58
C GLN A 42 11.14 0.69 35.12
N ASN A 43 11.66 0.73 33.89
CA ASN A 43 12.27 1.93 33.33
C ASN A 43 11.28 3.09 33.18
N PHE A 44 10.07 2.84 32.67
CA PHE A 44 9.09 3.90 32.50
C PHE A 44 8.49 4.38 33.83
N LEU A 45 8.29 3.49 34.79
CA LEU A 45 7.85 3.90 36.15
C LEU A 45 8.89 4.76 36.82
N GLU A 46 10.18 4.39 36.70
CA GLU A 46 11.28 5.17 37.23
C GLU A 46 11.39 6.55 36.57
N GLN A 47 11.26 6.62 35.25
CA GLN A 47 11.27 7.90 34.53
C GLN A 47 10.08 8.82 34.90
N MET A 48 8.90 8.22 35.17
CA MET A 48 7.72 8.97 35.58
C MET A 48 7.85 9.54 37.00
N SER A 49 8.32 8.71 37.94
CA SER A 49 8.15 8.97 39.37
C SER A 49 9.45 9.15 40.13
N GLY A 50 10.58 8.86 39.56
CA GLY A 50 11.89 8.80 40.24
C GLY A 50 12.07 7.54 41.09
N ALA A 51 11.02 6.71 41.29
CA ALA A 51 11.09 5.49 42.10
C ALA A 51 11.36 4.25 41.25
N ARG A 52 12.38 3.50 41.63
CA ARG A 52 12.73 2.22 41.00
C ARG A 52 12.14 1.05 41.77
N LEU A 53 11.26 0.27 41.17
CA LEU A 53 10.70 -0.95 41.72
C LEU A 53 11.64 -2.12 41.47
N PRO A 54 12.13 -2.83 42.55
CA PRO A 54 13.00 -4.00 42.36
C PRO A 54 12.22 -5.19 41.80
N PHE A 55 12.93 -6.09 41.12
CA PHE A 55 12.37 -7.39 40.72
C PHE A 55 12.34 -8.38 41.88
N ALA A 56 11.29 -9.22 41.89
CA ALA A 56 11.16 -10.37 42.73
C ALA A 56 10.73 -11.60 41.91
N TRP A 57 11.27 -12.75 42.19
CA TRP A 57 10.98 -13.99 41.46
C TRP A 57 10.20 -14.96 42.33
N GLY A 58 9.24 -15.66 41.75
CA GLY A 58 8.42 -16.65 42.45
C GLY A 58 7.10 -16.08 42.92
N ALA A 59 6.47 -16.81 43.86
CA ALA A 59 5.17 -16.42 44.37
C ALA A 59 5.28 -15.17 45.26
N ARG A 60 4.38 -14.22 45.05
CA ARG A 60 4.23 -13.04 45.89
C ARG A 60 3.74 -13.42 47.29
N GLY A 61 4.34 -12.85 48.34
CA GLY A 61 3.82 -12.91 49.69
C GLY A 61 2.46 -12.23 49.82
N ARG A 62 1.61 -12.74 50.74
CA ARG A 62 0.21 -12.21 50.87
C ARG A 62 0.15 -10.73 51.24
N SER A 63 1.19 -10.20 51.85
CA SER A 63 1.26 -8.82 52.37
C SER A 63 2.12 -7.89 51.52
N GLU A 64 2.52 -8.27 50.33
CA GLU A 64 3.41 -7.45 49.51
C GLU A 64 2.65 -6.64 48.47
N SER A 65 3.01 -5.38 48.34
CA SER A 65 2.55 -4.45 47.32
C SER A 65 3.36 -4.64 46.03
N GLY A 66 2.78 -4.35 44.88
CA GLY A 66 3.57 -4.36 43.65
C GLY A 66 2.78 -4.63 42.40
N ILE A 67 3.52 -5.03 41.36
CA ILE A 67 2.97 -5.37 40.04
C ILE A 67 3.35 -6.81 39.72
N VAL A 68 2.36 -7.66 39.48
CA VAL A 68 2.54 -9.07 39.10
C VAL A 68 2.40 -9.25 37.63
N LEU A 69 3.41 -9.83 36.98
CA LEU A 69 3.37 -10.20 35.54
C LEU A 69 3.17 -11.72 35.44
N GLU A 70 2.07 -12.14 34.85
CA GLU A 70 1.62 -13.52 34.87
C GLU A 70 1.17 -14.01 33.50
N VAL A 71 1.60 -15.21 33.10
CA VAL A 71 1.17 -15.89 31.89
C VAL A 71 0.16 -16.97 32.24
N ARG A 72 -1.01 -16.98 31.61
CA ARG A 72 -2.04 -18.02 31.81
C ARG A 72 -1.60 -19.36 31.26
N GLN A 73 -2.09 -20.43 31.86
CA GLN A 73 -1.91 -21.77 31.31
C GLN A 73 -2.67 -21.92 29.97
N GLU A 74 -2.06 -22.57 28.99
CA GLU A 74 -2.61 -22.69 27.63
C GLU A 74 -4.00 -23.35 27.62
N ALA A 75 -4.23 -24.32 28.46
CA ALA A 75 -5.52 -25.03 28.60
C ALA A 75 -6.69 -24.10 28.99
N GLU A 76 -6.43 -22.96 29.58
CA GLU A 76 -7.47 -22.01 30.02
C GLU A 76 -8.04 -21.19 28.88
N TRP A 77 -7.27 -20.93 27.83
CA TRP A 77 -7.64 -19.96 26.79
C TRP A 77 -7.56 -20.50 25.36
N LYS A 78 -6.76 -21.53 25.09
CA LYS A 78 -6.54 -22.07 23.75
C LYS A 78 -7.84 -22.48 23.08
N GLY A 79 -8.07 -21.97 21.86
CA GLY A 79 -9.29 -22.21 21.07
C GLY A 79 -10.52 -21.43 21.52
N LYS A 80 -10.44 -20.65 22.61
CA LYS A 80 -11.54 -19.85 23.16
C LYS A 80 -11.31 -18.35 23.09
N GLU A 81 -10.06 -17.95 23.20
CA GLU A 81 -9.66 -16.54 23.27
C GLU A 81 -8.46 -16.26 22.36
N SER A 82 -8.28 -14.99 22.00
CA SER A 82 -7.08 -14.56 21.28
C SER A 82 -5.82 -14.83 22.13
N PRO A 83 -4.75 -15.36 21.53
CA PRO A 83 -3.47 -15.52 22.23
C PRO A 83 -2.88 -14.18 22.68
N GLN A 84 -3.37 -13.06 22.13
CA GLN A 84 -2.94 -11.70 22.46
C GLN A 84 -3.77 -11.04 23.57
N ALA A 85 -4.81 -11.72 24.05
CA ALA A 85 -5.68 -11.18 25.11
C ALA A 85 -4.95 -11.15 26.45
N PHE A 86 -5.24 -10.10 27.21
CA PHE A 86 -4.74 -9.95 28.58
C PHE A 86 -5.77 -9.27 29.47
N THR A 87 -5.58 -9.36 30.77
CA THR A 87 -6.36 -8.69 31.80
C THR A 87 -5.44 -7.85 32.67
N ILE A 88 -5.86 -6.63 32.97
CA ILE A 88 -5.27 -5.80 34.02
C ILE A 88 -6.27 -5.78 35.17
N GLU A 89 -5.83 -6.30 36.29
CA GLU A 89 -6.62 -6.30 37.53
C GLU A 89 -5.87 -5.49 38.58
N THR A 90 -6.57 -4.59 39.23
CA THR A 90 -6.00 -3.70 40.24
C THR A 90 -6.76 -3.83 41.55
N GLN A 91 -6.02 -3.94 42.64
CA GLN A 91 -6.53 -4.06 44.01
C GLN A 91 -5.91 -2.96 44.87
N GLU A 92 -6.74 -2.21 45.57
CA GLU A 92 -6.31 -1.12 46.40
C GLU A 92 -5.94 -1.60 47.83
N ARG A 93 -6.73 -2.50 48.43
CA ARG A 93 -6.61 -2.98 49.80
C ARG A 93 -6.57 -4.49 49.86
N PRO A 94 -5.93 -5.11 50.82
CA PRO A 94 -5.17 -4.49 51.93
C PRO A 94 -3.82 -3.89 51.49
N TYR A 95 -3.29 -4.31 50.33
CA TYR A 95 -2.05 -3.82 49.77
C TYR A 95 -2.28 -3.44 48.28
N PRO A 96 -1.73 -2.30 47.83
CA PRO A 96 -1.83 -1.90 46.44
C PRO A 96 -1.18 -2.95 45.51
N LEU A 97 -1.98 -3.49 44.59
CA LEU A 97 -1.55 -4.55 43.70
C LEU A 97 -2.09 -4.32 42.28
N VAL A 98 -1.23 -4.50 41.34
CA VAL A 98 -1.59 -4.56 39.90
C VAL A 98 -1.21 -5.93 39.39
N THR A 99 -2.15 -6.67 38.78
CA THR A 99 -1.88 -7.95 38.15
C THR A 99 -2.12 -7.80 36.65
N ILE A 100 -1.09 -8.01 35.85
CA ILE A 100 -1.14 -8.03 34.39
C ILE A 100 -0.99 -9.49 33.98
N ARG A 101 -2.11 -10.08 33.55
CA ARG A 101 -2.20 -11.49 33.21
C ARG A 101 -2.52 -11.65 31.72
N GLY A 102 -1.58 -12.21 30.95
CA GLY A 102 -1.72 -12.43 29.52
C GLY A 102 -1.88 -13.90 29.16
N ASN A 103 -2.53 -14.16 28.03
CA ASN A 103 -2.63 -15.51 27.48
C ASN A 103 -1.26 -16.06 27.01
N THR A 104 -0.35 -15.16 26.62
CA THR A 104 1.03 -15.47 26.24
C THR A 104 1.99 -14.45 26.88
N SER A 105 3.29 -14.70 26.85
CA SER A 105 4.31 -13.74 27.30
C SER A 105 4.23 -12.42 26.53
N LEU A 106 3.92 -12.46 25.23
CA LEU A 106 3.71 -11.25 24.41
C LEU A 106 2.44 -10.51 24.83
N ALA A 107 1.37 -11.22 25.20
CA ALA A 107 0.16 -10.60 25.71
C ALA A 107 0.41 -9.87 27.04
N VAL A 108 1.31 -10.39 27.90
CA VAL A 108 1.75 -9.67 29.09
C VAL A 108 2.51 -8.41 28.74
N LEU A 109 3.43 -8.46 27.77
CA LEU A 109 4.13 -7.27 27.26
C LEU A 109 3.15 -6.20 26.76
N TYR A 110 2.14 -6.61 25.98
CA TYR A 110 1.08 -5.69 25.53
C TYR A 110 0.26 -5.14 26.70
N GLY A 111 0.04 -5.96 27.74
CA GLY A 111 -0.59 -5.53 28.98
C GLY A 111 0.22 -4.49 29.73
N VAL A 112 1.54 -4.63 29.78
CA VAL A 112 2.44 -3.63 30.37
C VAL A 112 2.33 -2.30 29.61
N TYR A 113 2.40 -2.32 28.29
CA TYR A 113 2.25 -1.08 27.53
C TYR A 113 0.87 -0.45 27.69
N GLN A 114 -0.19 -1.25 27.78
CA GLN A 114 -1.52 -0.74 28.08
C GLN A 114 -1.59 -0.12 29.48
N TYR A 115 -0.95 -0.72 30.47
CA TYR A 115 -0.90 -0.17 31.82
C TYR A 115 -0.14 1.17 31.84
N LEU A 116 1.00 1.26 31.17
CA LEU A 116 1.77 2.49 31.03
C LEU A 116 0.96 3.61 30.30
N GLU A 117 0.21 3.23 29.26
CA GLU A 117 -0.70 4.19 28.61
C GLU A 117 -1.85 4.65 29.52
N ASN A 118 -2.36 3.76 30.38
CA ASN A 118 -3.37 4.12 31.38
C ASN A 118 -2.82 5.12 32.43
N LEU A 119 -1.50 5.08 32.69
CA LEU A 119 -0.81 6.05 33.52
C LEU A 119 -0.47 7.36 32.83
N GLY A 120 -0.77 7.49 31.54
CA GLY A 120 -0.56 8.71 30.76
C GLY A 120 0.65 8.72 29.83
N ILE A 121 1.47 7.67 29.81
CA ILE A 121 2.55 7.57 28.85
C ILE A 121 1.97 7.44 27.46
N ARG A 122 2.60 8.05 26.46
CA ARG A 122 2.21 7.95 25.04
C ARG A 122 3.39 7.62 24.16
N PHE A 123 3.24 6.56 23.38
CA PHE A 123 4.22 6.08 22.41
C PHE A 123 3.80 6.50 21.00
N LEU A 124 4.06 7.75 20.63
CA LEU A 124 3.49 8.39 19.45
C LEU A 124 4.30 8.14 18.18
N ALA A 125 5.63 8.12 18.28
CA ALA A 125 6.55 7.88 17.16
C ALA A 125 7.80 7.13 17.67
N PRO A 126 8.63 6.57 16.78
CA PRO A 126 9.88 5.94 17.17
C PRO A 126 10.84 6.88 17.89
N GLY A 127 11.59 6.35 18.83
CA GLY A 127 12.61 7.07 19.59
C GLY A 127 12.10 7.94 20.72
N GLU A 128 13.01 8.62 21.38
CA GLU A 128 12.75 9.41 22.59
C GLU A 128 11.82 10.60 22.33
N SER A 129 12.07 11.32 21.24
CA SER A 129 11.23 12.46 20.86
C SER A 129 9.78 12.08 20.57
N GLY A 130 9.52 10.80 20.23
CA GLY A 130 8.19 10.25 19.99
C GLY A 130 7.45 9.79 21.23
N THR A 131 8.08 9.77 22.43
CA THR A 131 7.51 9.27 23.67
C THR A 131 7.21 10.42 24.63
N ASN A 132 5.96 10.52 25.10
CA ASN A 132 5.57 11.46 26.17
C ASN A 132 5.49 10.69 27.47
N ILE A 133 6.20 11.16 28.49
CA ILE A 133 6.24 10.58 29.83
C ILE A 133 5.82 11.69 30.80
N PRO A 134 4.62 11.62 31.40
CA PRO A 134 4.22 12.60 32.40
C PRO A 134 5.02 12.36 33.69
N GLY A 135 5.48 13.41 34.31
CA GLY A 135 6.07 13.34 35.66
C GLY A 135 4.97 13.18 36.72
N THR A 136 5.26 12.38 37.76
CA THR A 136 4.37 12.23 38.93
C THR A 136 5.21 11.90 40.16
N ASP A 137 4.75 12.35 41.35
CA ASP A 137 5.30 11.98 42.63
C ASP A 137 4.70 10.71 43.21
N GLY A 138 3.63 10.17 42.58
CA GLY A 138 2.94 9.00 43.06
C GLY A 138 2.11 8.27 42.01
N ILE A 139 2.03 6.95 42.16
CA ILE A 139 1.17 6.09 41.34
C ILE A 139 0.11 5.45 42.24
N ARG A 140 -1.11 5.91 42.09
CA ARG A 140 -2.26 5.38 42.81
C ARG A 140 -2.81 4.13 42.13
N VAL A 141 -3.31 3.20 42.93
CA VAL A 141 -4.00 2.01 42.44
C VAL A 141 -5.46 2.12 42.79
N VAL A 142 -6.30 2.20 41.79
CA VAL A 142 -7.76 2.22 41.95
C VAL A 142 -8.29 0.85 41.61
N LYS A 143 -9.13 0.25 42.44
CA LYS A 143 -9.72 -1.08 42.21
C LYS A 143 -10.41 -1.17 40.88
N GLY A 144 -10.06 -2.18 40.09
CA GLY A 144 -10.66 -2.42 38.79
C GLY A 144 -10.20 -3.71 38.15
N LYS A 145 -10.96 -4.14 37.14
CA LYS A 145 -10.59 -5.29 36.29
C LYS A 145 -11.04 -5.04 34.87
N LYS A 146 -10.11 -5.12 33.92
CA LYS A 146 -10.43 -4.92 32.51
C LYS A 146 -9.71 -5.93 31.63
N LYS A 147 -10.45 -6.59 30.77
CA LYS A 147 -9.93 -7.49 29.74
C LYS A 147 -9.74 -6.72 28.43
N TYR A 148 -8.66 -7.00 27.75
CA TYR A 148 -8.28 -6.42 26.48
C TYR A 148 -8.08 -7.53 25.45
N THR A 149 -8.61 -7.33 24.27
CA THR A 149 -8.52 -8.25 23.14
C THR A 149 -8.38 -7.42 21.86
N PRO A 150 -7.51 -7.77 20.94
CA PRO A 150 -7.36 -7.02 19.68
C PRO A 150 -8.61 -7.12 18.82
N SER A 151 -8.93 -6.03 18.11
CA SER A 151 -10.01 -6.04 17.10
C SER A 151 -9.59 -6.74 15.81
N PHE A 152 -8.29 -6.71 15.51
CA PHE A 152 -7.69 -7.47 14.41
C PHE A 152 -6.62 -8.41 14.98
N GLU A 153 -6.65 -9.66 14.57
CA GLU A 153 -5.69 -10.67 15.04
C GLU A 153 -4.26 -10.41 14.51
N MET A 154 -4.14 -9.92 13.28
CA MET A 154 -2.86 -9.49 12.71
C MET A 154 -2.85 -7.99 12.49
N ARG A 155 -1.77 -7.35 12.95
CA ARG A 155 -1.53 -5.90 12.87
C ARG A 155 -0.07 -5.67 12.57
N THR A 156 0.31 -5.88 11.32
CA THR A 156 1.70 -5.82 10.88
C THR A 156 1.95 -4.54 10.11
N PHE A 157 2.98 -3.82 10.49
CA PHE A 157 3.48 -2.63 9.80
C PHE A 157 4.94 -2.89 9.46
N SER A 158 5.14 -3.65 8.37
CA SER A 158 6.46 -4.09 7.97
C SER A 158 7.21 -2.96 7.25
N LEU A 159 8.54 -2.98 7.38
CA LEU A 159 9.40 -2.20 6.50
C LEU A 159 9.61 -3.02 5.22
N SER A 160 9.62 -2.38 4.06
CA SER A 160 10.00 -3.08 2.84
C SER A 160 11.48 -3.46 2.86
N SER A 161 11.84 -4.50 2.11
CA SER A 161 13.25 -4.92 1.98
C SER A 161 14.15 -3.80 1.42
N THR A 162 13.58 -2.89 0.64
CA THR A 162 14.27 -1.68 0.16
C THR A 162 14.41 -0.65 1.27
N ALA A 163 13.42 -0.52 2.17
CA ALA A 163 13.51 0.36 3.32
C ALA A 163 14.53 -0.12 4.36
N ASP A 164 14.71 -1.43 4.52
CA ASP A 164 15.77 -1.97 5.40
C ASP A 164 17.16 -1.51 4.95
N ASN A 165 17.43 -1.42 3.65
CA ASN A 165 18.69 -0.91 3.12
C ASN A 165 18.82 0.61 3.31
N HIS A 166 17.72 1.36 3.28
CA HIS A 166 17.70 2.81 3.56
C HIS A 166 17.74 3.12 5.06
N PHE A 167 17.13 2.26 5.89
CA PHE A 167 17.27 2.33 7.34
C PHE A 167 18.70 2.02 7.81
N ALA A 168 19.41 1.15 7.11
CA ALA A 168 20.80 0.83 7.41
C ALA A 168 21.73 2.07 7.28
N GLY A 169 21.35 3.07 6.47
CA GLY A 169 22.06 4.35 6.40
C GLY A 169 21.97 5.17 7.69
N ASN A 170 20.92 5.00 8.51
CA ASN A 170 20.73 5.64 9.81
C ASN A 170 21.14 4.73 11.00
N GLY A 171 21.71 3.58 10.70
CA GLY A 171 22.26 2.63 11.66
C GLY A 171 21.23 1.68 12.29
N PRO A 172 21.71 0.62 12.94
CA PRO A 172 20.86 -0.42 13.57
C PRO A 172 19.93 0.12 14.66
N SER A 173 20.24 1.27 15.25
CA SER A 173 19.45 1.91 16.30
C SER A 173 18.07 2.35 15.80
N ALA A 174 17.99 2.90 14.59
CA ALA A 174 16.72 3.40 14.04
C ALA A 174 15.72 2.27 13.75
N VAL A 175 16.19 1.13 13.24
CA VAL A 175 15.36 -0.06 13.03
C VAL A 175 14.86 -0.60 14.36
N ARG A 176 15.73 -0.64 15.38
CA ARG A 176 15.39 -1.09 16.73
C ARG A 176 14.35 -0.17 17.36
N ASP A 177 14.50 1.14 17.25
CA ASP A 177 13.55 2.11 17.80
C ASP A 177 12.17 1.97 17.14
N TYR A 178 12.13 1.74 15.83
CA TYR A 178 10.89 1.47 15.12
C TYR A 178 10.22 0.17 15.62
N GLN A 179 10.98 -0.89 15.76
CA GLN A 179 10.47 -2.18 16.22
C GLN A 179 9.97 -2.12 17.67
N LEU A 180 10.69 -1.47 18.57
CA LEU A 180 10.23 -1.23 19.95
C LEU A 180 8.96 -0.39 19.94
N TRP A 181 8.89 0.62 19.10
CA TRP A 181 7.70 1.45 18.98
C TRP A 181 6.49 0.67 18.49
N LEU A 182 6.64 -0.26 17.54
CA LEU A 182 5.55 -1.16 17.11
C LEU A 182 5.07 -2.03 18.27
N LEU A 183 5.97 -2.67 19.04
CA LEU A 183 5.60 -3.47 20.21
C LEU A 183 4.88 -2.63 21.26
N ARG A 184 5.35 -1.42 21.55
CA ARG A 184 4.71 -0.45 22.46
C ARG A 184 3.30 -0.08 22.03
N ASN A 185 3.04 -0.15 20.72
CA ASN A 185 1.72 0.05 20.13
C ASN A 185 0.94 -1.25 19.90
N ARG A 186 1.39 -2.36 20.49
CA ARG A 186 0.75 -3.67 20.39
C ARG A 186 0.61 -4.17 18.95
N ALA A 187 1.49 -3.71 18.07
CA ALA A 187 1.60 -4.17 16.69
C ALA A 187 2.64 -5.27 16.56
N HIS A 188 2.53 -6.06 15.51
CA HIS A 188 3.46 -7.13 15.24
C HIS A 188 4.70 -6.62 14.50
N LEU A 189 5.83 -7.25 14.81
CA LEU A 189 7.05 -7.07 14.04
C LEU A 189 6.96 -7.80 12.71
N SER A 190 7.60 -7.25 11.69
CA SER A 190 7.79 -7.98 10.44
C SER A 190 8.65 -9.22 10.66
N ARG A 191 8.58 -10.16 9.72
CA ARG A 191 9.46 -11.34 9.70
C ARG A 191 10.95 -11.00 9.66
N PHE A 192 11.29 -9.79 9.19
CA PHE A 192 12.66 -9.27 9.10
C PHE A 192 13.08 -8.47 10.34
N ALA A 193 12.41 -8.70 11.48
CA ALA A 193 12.79 -8.05 12.72
C ALA A 193 14.28 -8.23 13.02
N ALA A 194 14.92 -7.18 13.50
CA ALA A 194 16.34 -7.17 13.82
C ALA A 194 16.71 -8.26 14.83
N LYS A 195 17.97 -8.67 14.83
CA LYS A 195 18.52 -9.64 15.78
C LYS A 195 18.22 -9.18 17.21
N GLY A 196 17.66 -10.06 18.01
CA GLY A 196 17.21 -9.78 19.38
C GLY A 196 15.71 -9.62 19.53
N PHE A 197 14.99 -9.44 18.41
CA PHE A 197 13.53 -9.48 18.34
C PHE A 197 13.05 -10.76 17.67
N ASP A 198 13.41 -11.90 18.25
CA ASP A 198 12.95 -13.23 17.83
C ASP A 198 11.54 -13.57 18.34
N PHE A 199 10.93 -12.64 19.08
CA PHE A 199 9.56 -12.68 19.57
C PHE A 199 8.75 -11.49 19.00
N GLY A 200 7.44 -11.55 19.09
CA GLY A 200 6.56 -10.45 18.64
C GLY A 200 6.44 -10.31 17.13
N LYS A 201 7.00 -11.25 16.38
CA LYS A 201 6.81 -11.31 14.93
C LYS A 201 5.36 -11.66 14.59
N SER A 202 4.91 -11.20 13.42
CA SER A 202 3.60 -11.56 12.92
C SER A 202 3.43 -13.08 12.87
N PRO A 203 2.36 -13.63 13.47
CA PRO A 203 2.05 -15.05 13.38
C PRO A 203 1.53 -15.44 11.98
N TYR A 204 1.31 -14.45 11.14
CA TYR A 204 0.80 -14.59 9.79
C TYR A 204 1.87 -14.16 8.82
N ILE A 205 2.28 -15.07 7.93
CA ILE A 205 3.26 -14.78 6.90
C ILE A 205 2.54 -14.80 5.55
N ALA A 206 2.60 -13.67 4.87
CA ALA A 206 2.27 -13.55 3.47
C ALA A 206 3.52 -13.42 2.61
N GLY A 207 3.37 -13.48 1.31
CA GLY A 207 4.42 -13.22 0.33
C GLY A 207 4.60 -14.33 -0.70
N HIS A 208 5.61 -14.19 -1.52
CA HIS A 208 5.87 -14.95 -2.74
C HIS A 208 6.54 -16.31 -2.45
N TYR A 209 5.81 -17.23 -1.83
CA TYR A 209 6.38 -18.50 -1.35
C TYR A 209 6.05 -19.73 -2.19
N ILE A 210 5.26 -19.59 -3.28
CA ILE A 210 4.83 -20.75 -4.08
C ILE A 210 6.02 -21.55 -4.64
N LYS A 211 7.05 -20.86 -5.16
CA LYS A 211 8.25 -21.52 -5.68
C LYS A 211 9.10 -22.19 -4.60
N PRO A 212 9.45 -21.53 -3.48
CA PRO A 212 10.10 -22.19 -2.36
C PRO A 212 9.30 -23.37 -1.80
N MET A 213 8.00 -23.26 -1.68
CA MET A 213 7.14 -24.32 -1.17
C MET A 213 7.04 -25.53 -2.11
N THR A 214 7.37 -25.36 -3.36
CA THR A 214 7.45 -26.43 -4.36
C THR A 214 8.89 -26.87 -4.68
N ASP A 215 9.86 -26.49 -3.85
CA ASP A 215 11.31 -26.75 -4.06
C ASP A 215 11.91 -26.09 -5.32
N LEU A 216 11.15 -25.21 -6.00
CA LEU A 216 11.64 -24.47 -7.16
C LEU A 216 12.38 -23.21 -6.69
N THR A 217 13.50 -23.38 -6.01
CA THR A 217 14.30 -22.28 -5.49
C THR A 217 15.34 -21.78 -6.50
N PRO A 218 15.84 -20.54 -6.38
CA PRO A 218 16.94 -20.06 -7.21
C PRO A 218 18.18 -20.96 -7.16
N GLN A 219 18.44 -21.58 -6.01
CA GLN A 219 19.54 -22.52 -5.84
C GLN A 219 19.31 -23.80 -6.66
N ALA A 220 18.12 -24.39 -6.59
CA ALA A 220 17.78 -25.60 -7.34
C ALA A 220 17.88 -25.36 -8.87
N VAL A 221 17.43 -24.18 -9.32
CA VAL A 221 17.56 -23.78 -10.74
C VAL A 221 19.02 -23.66 -11.16
N ARG A 222 19.87 -23.02 -10.34
CA ARG A 222 21.32 -22.96 -10.62
C ARG A 222 21.98 -24.33 -10.63
N GLN A 223 21.41 -25.34 -9.97
CA GLN A 223 21.85 -26.72 -9.96
C GLN A 223 21.26 -27.56 -11.09
N GLY A 224 20.67 -26.94 -12.09
CA GLY A 224 20.16 -27.57 -13.29
C GLY A 224 18.79 -28.24 -13.15
N LEU A 225 17.95 -27.79 -12.16
CA LEU A 225 16.61 -28.36 -12.00
C LEU A 225 15.72 -28.08 -13.21
N MET A 226 15.88 -26.93 -13.84
CA MET A 226 15.03 -26.55 -14.97
C MET A 226 15.30 -27.39 -16.20
N GLU A 227 16.55 -27.82 -16.40
CA GLU A 227 16.96 -28.71 -17.47
C GLU A 227 16.55 -30.16 -17.22
N LYS A 228 16.56 -30.59 -15.95
CA LYS A 228 16.23 -31.96 -15.54
C LYS A 228 14.74 -32.21 -15.45
N GLU A 229 13.99 -31.24 -14.99
CA GLU A 229 12.54 -31.33 -14.68
C GLU A 229 11.78 -30.12 -15.23
N PRO A 230 11.88 -29.81 -16.55
CA PRO A 230 11.27 -28.58 -17.11
C PRO A 230 9.75 -28.53 -16.95
N GLU A 231 9.07 -29.67 -16.88
CA GLU A 231 7.63 -29.80 -16.72
C GLU A 231 7.10 -29.27 -15.37
N ARG A 232 7.97 -29.05 -14.41
CA ARG A 232 7.59 -28.42 -13.12
C ARG A 232 7.44 -26.90 -13.21
N PHE A 233 8.03 -26.30 -14.23
CA PHE A 233 7.99 -24.86 -14.45
C PHE A 233 6.82 -24.49 -15.37
N ALA A 234 6.26 -23.30 -15.19
CA ALA A 234 5.17 -22.84 -16.02
C ALA A 234 5.59 -22.80 -17.52
N LEU A 235 4.75 -23.35 -18.37
CA LEU A 235 4.80 -23.13 -19.81
C LEU A 235 4.04 -21.85 -20.10
N VAL A 236 4.71 -20.79 -20.50
CA VAL A 236 4.10 -19.48 -20.77
C VAL A 236 4.48 -18.93 -22.13
N THR A 237 3.57 -18.20 -22.72
CA THR A 237 3.82 -17.47 -23.97
C THR A 237 4.59 -16.19 -23.65
N GLY A 238 5.77 -16.03 -24.22
CA GLY A 238 6.59 -14.82 -24.06
C GLY A 238 6.13 -13.65 -24.93
N ALA A 239 6.77 -12.51 -24.75
CA ALA A 239 6.56 -11.34 -25.62
C ALA A 239 6.86 -11.58 -27.10
N ASP A 240 7.66 -12.60 -27.39
CA ASP A 240 7.98 -13.10 -28.73
C ASP A 240 6.95 -14.12 -29.27
N PHE A 241 5.83 -14.29 -28.58
CA PHE A 241 4.75 -15.25 -28.87
C PHE A 241 5.19 -16.72 -28.90
N VAL A 242 6.36 -17.04 -28.34
CA VAL A 242 6.85 -18.41 -28.23
C VAL A 242 6.60 -18.96 -26.84
N ARG A 243 6.00 -20.15 -26.78
CA ARG A 243 5.78 -20.88 -25.53
C ARG A 243 7.07 -21.54 -25.07
N ARG A 244 7.48 -21.20 -23.85
CA ARG A 244 8.65 -21.82 -23.20
C ARG A 244 8.37 -22.07 -21.73
N ARG A 245 9.08 -23.06 -21.17
CA ARG A 245 9.14 -23.20 -19.71
C ARG A 245 9.99 -22.08 -19.15
N ARG A 246 9.47 -21.37 -18.13
CA ARG A 246 10.12 -20.17 -17.59
C ARG A 246 10.12 -20.18 -16.07
N TYR A 247 11.24 -19.79 -15.48
CA TYR A 247 11.38 -19.62 -14.04
C TYR A 247 11.08 -18.19 -13.60
N HIS A 248 11.67 -17.20 -14.26
CA HIS A 248 11.55 -15.81 -13.82
C HIS A 248 10.16 -15.23 -14.12
N ASP A 249 9.68 -15.37 -15.33
CA ASP A 249 8.44 -14.76 -15.81
C ASP A 249 7.20 -15.68 -15.63
N GLY A 250 7.38 -16.88 -15.10
CA GLY A 250 6.33 -17.86 -14.93
C GLY A 250 6.13 -18.26 -13.47
N GLN A 251 4.92 -18.64 -13.13
CA GLN A 251 4.62 -19.36 -11.90
C GLN A 251 5.16 -20.81 -11.95
N ILE A 252 4.60 -21.67 -11.17
CA ILE A 252 4.84 -23.13 -11.24
C ILE A 252 3.87 -23.77 -12.24
N CYS A 253 4.15 -25.03 -12.66
CA CYS A 253 3.12 -25.85 -13.28
C CYS A 253 2.19 -26.40 -12.18
N PHE A 254 0.98 -25.87 -12.08
CA PHE A 254 0.02 -26.23 -11.03
C PHE A 254 -0.55 -27.63 -11.15
N SER A 255 -0.58 -28.19 -12.37
CA SER A 255 -1.05 -29.56 -12.61
C SER A 255 0.05 -30.61 -12.44
N ASN A 256 1.30 -30.21 -12.23
CA ASN A 256 2.38 -31.17 -12.03
C ASN A 256 2.28 -31.79 -10.62
N PRO A 257 2.12 -33.14 -10.49
CA PRO A 257 1.96 -33.78 -9.20
C PRO A 257 3.15 -33.60 -8.26
N ARG A 258 4.37 -33.57 -8.77
CA ARG A 258 5.58 -33.35 -7.96
C ARG A 258 5.58 -31.98 -7.28
N ASN A 259 5.02 -30.94 -7.92
CA ASN A 259 4.88 -29.63 -7.32
C ASN A 259 3.85 -29.65 -6.19
N LEU A 260 2.75 -30.37 -6.36
CA LEU A 260 1.75 -30.52 -5.31
C LEU A 260 2.31 -31.30 -4.12
N ASP A 261 2.97 -32.45 -4.39
CA ASP A 261 3.56 -33.29 -3.35
C ASP A 261 4.63 -32.51 -2.55
N ALA A 262 5.48 -31.75 -3.24
CA ALA A 262 6.47 -30.89 -2.62
C ALA A 262 5.80 -29.80 -1.76
N ALA A 263 4.77 -29.13 -2.27
CA ALA A 263 4.05 -28.10 -1.52
C ALA A 263 3.40 -28.66 -0.25
N VAL A 264 2.73 -29.79 -0.33
CA VAL A 264 2.13 -30.48 0.82
C VAL A 264 3.20 -30.89 1.84
N LYS A 265 4.26 -31.56 1.38
CA LYS A 265 5.39 -31.97 2.24
C LYS A 265 6.00 -30.77 2.97
N ASN A 266 6.30 -29.70 2.24
CA ASN A 266 6.93 -28.51 2.79
C ASN A 266 5.98 -27.73 3.72
N ALA A 267 4.68 -27.67 3.40
CA ALA A 267 3.67 -27.08 4.25
C ALA A 267 3.56 -27.83 5.62
N LEU A 268 3.50 -29.15 5.57
CA LEU A 268 3.46 -29.97 6.79
C LEU A 268 4.77 -29.88 7.61
N ALA A 269 5.92 -29.87 6.93
CA ALA A 269 7.21 -29.66 7.60
C ALA A 269 7.32 -28.26 8.23
N TYR A 270 6.75 -27.26 7.56
CA TYR A 270 6.66 -25.90 8.08
C TYR A 270 5.82 -25.85 9.35
N CYS A 271 4.63 -26.46 9.35
CA CYS A 271 3.80 -26.58 10.54
C CYS A 271 4.53 -27.25 11.70
N LYS A 272 5.21 -28.38 11.43
CA LYS A 272 5.95 -29.15 12.45
C LYS A 272 7.08 -28.32 13.08
N ARG A 273 7.85 -27.57 12.28
CA ARG A 273 8.94 -26.72 12.81
C ARG A 273 8.46 -25.65 13.77
N HIS A 274 7.24 -25.19 13.61
CA HIS A 274 6.66 -24.11 14.39
C HIS A 274 5.63 -24.59 15.42
N GLU A 275 5.60 -25.88 15.73
CA GLU A 275 4.66 -26.49 16.67
C GLU A 275 4.96 -26.15 18.14
N ASN A 276 6.23 -25.94 18.48
CA ASN A 276 6.71 -25.82 19.85
C ASN A 276 7.32 -24.45 20.21
N ASN A 277 7.06 -23.43 19.41
CA ASN A 277 7.62 -22.11 19.72
C ASN A 277 6.77 -21.38 20.76
N LYS A 278 7.09 -21.62 22.04
CA LYS A 278 6.33 -21.11 23.20
C LYS A 278 6.47 -19.61 23.41
N ASP A 279 7.56 -19.01 22.96
CA ASP A 279 7.86 -17.58 23.15
C ASP A 279 7.32 -16.68 22.06
N ASP A 280 6.95 -17.29 20.95
CA ASP A 280 6.46 -16.55 19.82
C ASP A 280 4.94 -16.79 19.70
N LEU A 281 4.14 -15.75 19.61
CA LEU A 281 2.76 -15.81 19.06
C LEU A 281 2.72 -16.54 17.74
N ALA A 282 3.83 -16.53 17.10
CA ALA A 282 4.16 -17.23 15.91
C ALA A 282 4.44 -18.72 16.08
N SER A 283 3.78 -19.40 16.94
CA SER A 283 3.45 -20.76 16.52
C SER A 283 2.61 -20.60 15.24
N LEU A 284 3.26 -20.08 14.23
CA LEU A 284 2.86 -19.55 12.95
C LEU A 284 1.54 -20.16 12.55
N LEU A 285 0.48 -19.36 12.73
CA LEU A 285 -0.87 -19.80 12.44
C LEU A 285 -1.04 -20.05 10.93
N THR A 286 -0.12 -19.51 10.12
CA THR A 286 -0.22 -19.59 8.66
C THR A 286 1.03 -20.19 8.00
N VAL A 287 0.78 -20.94 6.95
CA VAL A 287 1.79 -21.42 5.98
C VAL A 287 1.72 -20.53 4.76
N PRO A 288 2.80 -19.86 4.36
CA PRO A 288 2.76 -18.98 3.20
C PRO A 288 2.77 -19.78 1.90
N LEU A 289 1.81 -19.52 1.02
CA LEU A 289 1.67 -20.17 -0.29
C LEU A 289 1.33 -19.17 -1.42
N GLY A 290 1.70 -17.90 -1.24
CA GLY A 290 1.42 -16.86 -2.21
C GLY A 290 2.16 -17.04 -3.53
N LEU A 291 1.53 -16.61 -4.62
CA LEU A 291 2.12 -16.61 -5.96
C LEU A 291 3.42 -15.81 -5.99
N SER A 292 4.29 -16.14 -6.93
CA SER A 292 5.45 -15.31 -7.23
C SER A 292 5.00 -14.00 -7.88
N ASP A 293 5.84 -13.00 -7.79
CA ASP A 293 5.62 -11.68 -8.37
C ASP A 293 5.80 -11.69 -9.90
N THR A 294 4.92 -12.41 -10.56
CA THR A 294 4.93 -12.64 -12.01
C THR A 294 3.53 -13.10 -12.45
N GLU A 295 3.15 -12.76 -13.66
CA GLU A 295 1.82 -13.07 -14.22
C GLU A 295 1.71 -14.41 -14.96
N GLY A 296 2.82 -15.05 -15.27
CA GLY A 296 2.89 -16.22 -16.14
C GLY A 296 2.26 -17.49 -15.55
N ILE A 297 0.95 -17.65 -15.64
CA ILE A 297 0.25 -18.91 -15.28
C ILE A 297 0.47 -19.96 -16.37
N CYS A 298 0.74 -21.19 -15.97
CA CYS A 298 1.07 -22.28 -16.87
C CYS A 298 -0.04 -22.60 -17.88
N GLU A 299 0.34 -22.69 -19.14
CA GLU A 299 -0.52 -22.96 -20.30
C GLU A 299 -0.31 -24.36 -20.90
N CYS A 300 0.28 -25.31 -20.15
CA CYS A 300 0.43 -26.67 -20.61
C CYS A 300 -0.94 -27.41 -20.73
N PRO A 301 -1.05 -28.45 -21.54
CA PRO A 301 -2.33 -29.13 -21.79
C PRO A 301 -3.06 -29.57 -20.50
N GLU A 302 -2.33 -30.10 -19.51
CA GLU A 302 -2.94 -30.51 -18.24
C GLU A 302 -3.42 -29.33 -17.40
N CYS A 303 -2.67 -28.21 -17.39
CA CYS A 303 -3.13 -26.99 -16.76
C CYS A 303 -4.36 -26.40 -17.47
N ALA A 304 -4.36 -26.37 -18.79
CA ALA A 304 -5.50 -25.91 -19.59
C ALA A 304 -6.75 -26.77 -19.35
N LYS A 305 -6.60 -28.09 -19.27
CA LYS A 305 -7.71 -29.00 -18.95
C LYS A 305 -8.29 -28.74 -17.56
N THR A 306 -7.45 -28.50 -16.56
CA THR A 306 -7.90 -28.21 -15.18
C THR A 306 -8.52 -26.81 -15.09
N ALA A 307 -7.98 -25.86 -15.83
CA ALA A 307 -8.50 -24.49 -15.87
C ALA A 307 -9.92 -24.42 -16.46
N GLY A 308 -10.18 -25.17 -17.53
CA GLY A 308 -11.44 -25.09 -18.28
C GLY A 308 -11.50 -23.88 -19.22
N THR A 309 -12.66 -23.64 -19.81
CA THR A 309 -12.90 -22.58 -20.82
C THR A 309 -13.71 -21.39 -20.26
N GLU A 310 -14.14 -21.45 -19.02
CA GLU A 310 -14.97 -20.40 -18.39
C GLU A 310 -14.17 -19.12 -18.10
N PRO A 311 -14.85 -17.99 -17.89
CA PRO A 311 -14.22 -16.82 -17.29
C PRO A 311 -13.48 -17.21 -15.99
N TYR A 312 -12.29 -16.67 -15.79
CA TYR A 312 -11.41 -17.02 -14.66
C TYR A 312 -10.88 -18.46 -14.65
N SER A 313 -10.75 -19.07 -15.81
CA SER A 313 -10.28 -20.45 -15.95
C SER A 313 -8.87 -20.66 -15.32
N LYS A 314 -7.96 -19.73 -15.52
CA LYS A 314 -6.60 -19.79 -14.90
C LYS A 314 -6.67 -19.69 -13.36
N ASP A 315 -7.64 -18.96 -12.84
CA ASP A 315 -7.86 -18.82 -11.40
C ASP A 315 -8.38 -20.12 -10.77
N ARG A 316 -9.24 -20.85 -11.48
CA ARG A 316 -9.67 -22.21 -11.07
C ARG A 316 -8.47 -23.13 -10.83
N LEU A 317 -7.49 -23.08 -11.71
CA LEU A 317 -6.25 -23.86 -11.62
C LEU A 317 -5.49 -23.55 -10.32
N VAL A 318 -5.28 -22.26 -10.03
CA VAL A 318 -4.56 -21.79 -8.85
C VAL A 318 -5.33 -22.16 -7.56
N TRP A 319 -6.63 -21.90 -7.51
CA TRP A 319 -7.46 -22.22 -6.35
C TRP A 319 -7.61 -23.70 -6.08
N THR A 320 -7.62 -24.54 -7.13
CA THR A 320 -7.61 -25.99 -6.98
C THR A 320 -6.32 -26.47 -6.32
N PHE A 321 -5.17 -25.89 -6.69
CA PHE A 321 -3.89 -26.19 -6.05
C PHE A 321 -3.90 -25.77 -4.57
N TYR A 322 -4.35 -24.57 -4.28
CA TYR A 322 -4.47 -24.09 -2.91
C TYR A 322 -5.34 -24.98 -2.04
N ASN A 323 -6.51 -25.39 -2.55
CA ASN A 323 -7.41 -26.27 -1.83
C ASN A 323 -6.74 -27.60 -1.45
N ARG A 324 -5.98 -28.21 -2.38
CA ARG A 324 -5.32 -29.48 -2.09
C ARG A 324 -4.28 -29.34 -0.98
N VAL A 325 -3.50 -28.28 -0.99
CA VAL A 325 -2.51 -28.02 0.07
C VAL A 325 -3.22 -27.67 1.39
N ALA A 326 -4.24 -26.83 1.33
CA ALA A 326 -5.01 -26.42 2.51
C ALA A 326 -5.69 -27.60 3.21
N LYS A 327 -6.28 -28.52 2.42
CA LYS A 327 -6.89 -29.76 2.91
C LYS A 327 -5.87 -30.62 3.64
N ALA A 328 -4.73 -30.91 3.02
CA ALA A 328 -3.67 -31.70 3.64
C ALA A 328 -3.14 -31.06 4.94
N VAL A 329 -3.05 -29.74 5.00
CA VAL A 329 -2.67 -29.02 6.22
C VAL A 329 -3.76 -29.16 7.29
N SER A 330 -5.03 -28.94 6.96
CA SER A 330 -6.14 -28.98 7.94
C SER A 330 -6.38 -30.38 8.53
N GLU A 331 -6.15 -31.44 7.76
CA GLU A 331 -6.27 -32.83 8.23
C GLU A 331 -5.26 -33.16 9.34
N LYS A 332 -4.06 -32.59 9.26
CA LYS A 332 -3.01 -32.87 10.26
C LYS A 332 -2.86 -31.76 11.30
N TYR A 333 -3.15 -30.52 10.91
CA TYR A 333 -3.03 -29.33 11.73
C TYR A 333 -4.29 -28.45 11.64
N PRO A 334 -5.41 -28.84 12.29
CA PRO A 334 -6.73 -28.22 12.10
C PRO A 334 -6.79 -26.73 12.51
N HIS A 335 -5.82 -26.25 13.27
CA HIS A 335 -5.73 -24.85 13.69
C HIS A 335 -4.75 -24.03 12.84
N ARG A 336 -4.22 -24.61 11.75
CA ARG A 336 -3.29 -23.94 10.84
C ARG A 336 -4.00 -23.51 9.58
N PHE A 337 -3.60 -22.37 9.09
CA PHE A 337 -4.11 -21.77 7.86
C PHE A 337 -3.02 -21.74 6.80
N ILE A 338 -3.40 -21.66 5.54
CA ILE A 338 -2.51 -21.22 4.49
C ILE A 338 -2.83 -19.77 4.14
N THR A 339 -1.80 -18.96 3.92
CA THR A 339 -1.92 -17.60 3.37
C THR A 339 -1.59 -17.64 1.90
N VAL A 340 -2.54 -17.17 1.09
CA VAL A 340 -2.36 -17.01 -0.34
C VAL A 340 -2.31 -15.52 -0.64
N HIS A 341 -1.14 -15.06 -1.05
CA HIS A 341 -0.92 -13.68 -1.45
C HIS A 341 -1.11 -13.58 -2.96
N SER A 342 -1.95 -12.66 -3.38
CA SER A 342 -2.17 -12.38 -4.79
C SER A 342 -1.34 -11.17 -5.20
N PRO A 343 -0.35 -11.35 -6.08
CA PRO A 343 0.49 -10.24 -6.50
C PRO A 343 -0.27 -9.28 -7.42
N TYR A 344 0.06 -8.04 -7.30
CA TYR A 344 -0.26 -6.88 -8.12
C TYR A 344 -1.64 -6.80 -8.79
N LEU A 345 -1.73 -6.80 -10.08
CA LEU A 345 -2.80 -6.25 -10.89
C LEU A 345 -4.05 -7.14 -11.04
N GLU A 346 -3.97 -8.41 -10.69
CA GLU A 346 -5.09 -9.33 -10.82
C GLU A 346 -5.33 -10.07 -9.52
N LEU A 347 -6.46 -9.75 -8.88
CA LEU A 347 -6.96 -10.57 -7.81
C LEU A 347 -7.39 -11.91 -8.41
N LYS A 348 -6.64 -12.98 -8.09
CA LYS A 348 -7.01 -14.32 -8.51
C LYS A 348 -8.22 -14.79 -7.70
N CYS A 349 -9.37 -14.70 -8.30
CA CYS A 349 -10.65 -15.07 -7.67
C CYS A 349 -11.03 -16.51 -7.95
N PRO A 350 -11.59 -17.24 -6.97
CA PRO A 350 -12.16 -18.54 -7.27
C PRO A 350 -13.34 -18.37 -8.23
N PRO A 351 -13.56 -19.28 -9.18
CA PRO A 351 -14.73 -19.22 -10.07
C PRO A 351 -16.05 -19.24 -9.29
N ALA A 352 -17.11 -18.73 -9.88
CA ALA A 352 -18.44 -18.79 -9.28
C ALA A 352 -18.81 -20.24 -8.91
N GLY A 353 -19.33 -20.43 -7.70
CA GLY A 353 -19.66 -21.74 -7.16
C GLY A 353 -18.48 -22.61 -6.68
N PHE A 354 -17.24 -22.14 -6.82
CA PHE A 354 -16.08 -22.80 -6.24
C PHE A 354 -16.15 -22.81 -4.71
N LYS A 355 -15.75 -23.91 -4.09
CA LYS A 355 -15.67 -24.04 -2.64
C LYS A 355 -14.21 -24.08 -2.21
N ALA A 356 -13.81 -23.02 -1.52
CA ALA A 356 -12.49 -22.95 -0.91
C ALA A 356 -12.45 -23.66 0.44
N GLU A 357 -11.30 -24.22 0.79
CA GLU A 357 -11.08 -24.74 2.13
C GLU A 357 -11.12 -23.61 3.17
N LYS A 358 -11.75 -23.86 4.30
CA LYS A 358 -12.00 -22.84 5.34
C LYS A 358 -10.72 -22.33 6.02
N ASN A 359 -9.63 -23.04 5.87
CA ASN A 359 -8.32 -22.66 6.39
C ASN A 359 -7.46 -21.87 5.37
N ILE A 360 -8.07 -21.30 4.36
CA ILE A 360 -7.39 -20.38 3.43
C ILE A 360 -7.63 -18.93 3.87
N TYR A 361 -6.57 -18.18 4.06
CA TYR A 361 -6.56 -16.72 4.12
C TYR A 361 -6.06 -16.15 2.79
N CYS A 362 -6.95 -15.49 2.07
CA CYS A 362 -6.57 -14.74 0.88
C CYS A 362 -6.17 -13.32 1.27
N MET A 363 -4.96 -12.94 0.90
CA MET A 363 -4.37 -11.62 1.15
C MET A 363 -4.12 -10.92 -0.19
N PRO A 364 -5.13 -10.23 -0.74
CA PRO A 364 -4.93 -9.42 -1.93
C PRO A 364 -3.99 -8.28 -1.63
N CYS A 365 -3.10 -8.01 -2.56
CA CYS A 365 -2.21 -6.87 -2.50
C CYS A 365 -2.86 -5.65 -3.15
N PHE A 366 -3.15 -4.65 -2.34
CA PHE A 366 -3.66 -3.36 -2.80
C PHE A 366 -2.49 -2.43 -3.17
N VAL A 367 -1.83 -2.75 -4.28
CA VAL A 367 -0.84 -1.88 -4.90
C VAL A 367 -1.58 -0.98 -5.88
N TYR A 368 -1.20 0.25 -5.97
CA TYR A 368 -1.88 1.27 -6.76
C TYR A 368 -3.24 1.72 -6.20
N SER A 369 -3.54 2.91 -6.43
CA SER A 369 -4.78 3.69 -6.37
C SER A 369 -6.13 3.02 -6.14
N HIS A 370 -6.22 1.72 -6.14
CA HIS A 370 -7.43 1.00 -5.75
C HIS A 370 -7.84 1.32 -4.31
N GLU A 371 -6.90 1.75 -3.49
CA GLU A 371 -7.12 2.16 -2.10
C GLU A 371 -8.12 3.30 -1.97
N LYS A 372 -8.15 4.22 -2.93
CA LYS A 372 -9.13 5.31 -2.95
C LYS A 372 -10.55 4.80 -3.18
N ASN A 373 -10.70 3.83 -4.04
CA ASN A 373 -11.98 3.49 -4.67
C ASN A 373 -12.46 2.08 -4.35
N ALA A 374 -11.57 1.16 -4.02
CA ALA A 374 -11.91 -0.25 -3.84
C ALA A 374 -12.88 -0.50 -2.70
N LEU A 375 -12.87 0.34 -1.67
CA LEU A 375 -13.62 0.10 -0.47
C LEU A 375 -14.67 1.17 -0.15
N ASN A 376 -14.56 2.38 -0.71
CA ASN A 376 -15.33 3.52 -0.24
C ASN A 376 -16.33 4.14 -1.22
N GLU A 377 -16.24 3.86 -2.54
CA GLU A 377 -17.13 4.51 -3.52
C GLU A 377 -17.78 3.51 -4.49
N PRO A 378 -19.09 3.22 -4.31
CA PRO A 378 -19.81 2.28 -5.20
C PRO A 378 -19.93 2.73 -6.66
N SER A 379 -19.73 4.01 -6.94
CA SER A 379 -19.90 4.61 -8.26
C SER A 379 -18.68 4.52 -9.17
N TYR A 380 -17.53 4.07 -8.64
CA TYR A 380 -16.30 3.99 -9.42
C TYR A 380 -16.15 2.62 -10.06
N PRO A 381 -15.83 2.49 -11.37
CA PRO A 381 -15.79 1.21 -12.06
C PRO A 381 -14.88 0.17 -11.39
N PHE A 382 -13.75 0.60 -10.88
CA PHE A 382 -12.78 -0.27 -10.22
C PHE A 382 -13.21 -0.72 -8.83
N SER A 383 -13.87 0.15 -8.06
CA SER A 383 -14.38 -0.21 -6.73
C SER A 383 -15.44 -1.30 -6.83
N GLY A 384 -16.32 -1.21 -7.79
CA GLY A 384 -17.35 -2.21 -8.06
C GLY A 384 -16.77 -3.58 -8.40
N THR A 385 -15.74 -3.64 -9.23
CA THR A 385 -15.06 -4.88 -9.61
C THR A 385 -14.33 -5.47 -8.41
N TYR A 386 -13.53 -4.69 -7.74
CA TYR A 386 -12.75 -5.16 -6.58
C TYR A 386 -13.62 -5.64 -5.43
N SER A 387 -14.66 -4.89 -5.09
CA SER A 387 -15.63 -5.30 -4.09
C SER A 387 -16.39 -6.57 -4.46
N ARG A 388 -16.63 -6.80 -5.74
CA ARG A 388 -17.22 -8.04 -6.26
C ARG A 388 -16.27 -9.22 -6.09
N GLU A 389 -15.02 -9.05 -6.45
CA GLU A 389 -13.97 -10.06 -6.33
C GLU A 389 -13.73 -10.46 -4.87
N LEU A 390 -13.67 -9.50 -3.96
CA LEU A 390 -13.56 -9.79 -2.52
C LEU A 390 -14.77 -10.56 -2.00
N ARG A 391 -15.99 -10.19 -2.40
CA ARG A 391 -17.19 -10.94 -2.06
C ARG A 391 -17.13 -12.37 -2.62
N GLN A 392 -16.67 -12.53 -3.86
CA GLN A 392 -16.54 -13.84 -4.50
C GLN A 392 -15.57 -14.76 -3.75
N ILE A 393 -14.44 -14.24 -3.26
CA ILE A 393 -13.49 -14.98 -2.42
C ILE A 393 -14.15 -15.39 -1.10
N ARG A 394 -14.84 -14.47 -0.45
CA ARG A 394 -15.55 -14.73 0.81
C ARG A 394 -16.67 -15.78 0.61
N ASP A 395 -17.45 -15.64 -0.46
CA ASP A 395 -18.60 -16.53 -0.76
C ASP A 395 -18.12 -17.94 -1.17
N ALA A 396 -16.89 -18.05 -1.68
CA ALA A 396 -16.21 -19.33 -1.85
C ALA A 396 -15.84 -20.01 -0.51
N GLY A 397 -15.80 -19.25 0.59
CA GLY A 397 -15.52 -19.77 1.94
C GLY A 397 -14.11 -19.45 2.45
N ALA A 398 -13.26 -18.79 1.67
CA ALA A 398 -11.96 -18.33 2.11
C ALA A 398 -12.10 -17.11 3.01
N LYS A 399 -11.18 -16.96 3.95
CA LYS A 399 -11.07 -15.76 4.79
C LYS A 399 -10.31 -14.67 4.04
N LEU A 400 -10.69 -13.43 4.28
CA LEU A 400 -10.04 -12.27 3.70
C LEU A 400 -9.10 -11.61 4.69
N SER A 401 -8.03 -11.08 4.17
CA SER A 401 -7.08 -10.20 4.87
C SER A 401 -6.73 -9.01 3.98
N PHE A 402 -6.11 -8.01 4.56
CA PHE A 402 -5.74 -6.79 3.88
C PHE A 402 -4.23 -6.62 3.87
N TYR A 403 -3.69 -6.31 2.71
CA TYR A 403 -2.30 -5.93 2.54
C TYR A 403 -2.22 -4.72 1.61
N CYS A 404 -1.56 -3.67 2.06
CA CYS A 404 -1.29 -2.50 1.23
C CYS A 404 0.10 -1.92 1.53
N TYR A 405 0.48 -0.94 0.73
CA TYR A 405 1.69 -0.16 0.96
C TYR A 405 1.33 1.19 1.54
N THR A 406 2.13 1.69 2.51
CA THR A 406 2.18 3.13 2.71
C THR A 406 2.90 3.72 1.53
N ASN A 407 2.27 4.69 0.94
CA ASN A 407 2.76 5.27 -0.28
C ASN A 407 4.16 5.80 -0.15
N PHE A 408 4.78 5.90 -1.31
CA PHE A 408 6.03 6.63 -1.45
C PHE A 408 5.94 8.03 -0.84
N PRO A 409 7.08 8.61 -0.48
CA PRO A 409 7.18 9.77 0.39
C PRO A 409 6.40 11.01 -0.04
N TRP A 410 5.94 11.06 -1.27
CA TRP A 410 5.21 12.20 -1.83
C TRP A 410 3.71 12.02 -2.01
N SER A 411 3.15 10.88 -1.62
CA SER A 411 1.72 10.60 -1.79
C SER A 411 1.09 10.12 -0.49
N PRO A 412 0.94 10.95 0.52
CA PRO A 412 0.35 10.52 1.78
C PRO A 412 -1.13 10.25 1.63
N THR A 413 -1.48 8.99 1.43
CA THR A 413 -2.84 8.46 1.40
C THR A 413 -3.36 8.11 2.79
N THR A 414 -2.98 8.89 3.80
CA THR A 414 -3.28 8.63 5.20
C THR A 414 -4.76 8.37 5.43
N MET A 415 -5.63 9.26 4.98
CA MET A 415 -7.07 9.12 5.19
C MET A 415 -7.67 7.95 4.41
N GLN A 416 -7.18 7.69 3.21
CA GLN A 416 -7.66 6.60 2.36
C GLN A 416 -7.37 5.23 3.01
N ILE A 417 -6.14 5.04 3.51
CA ILE A 417 -5.76 3.79 4.18
C ILE A 417 -6.51 3.64 5.51
N LEU A 418 -6.74 4.73 6.24
CA LEU A 418 -7.55 4.71 7.46
C LEU A 418 -9.00 4.31 7.15
N SER A 419 -9.61 4.88 6.12
CA SER A 419 -10.96 4.51 5.68
C SER A 419 -11.02 3.06 5.21
N ALA A 420 -9.98 2.59 4.49
CA ALA A 420 -9.86 1.20 4.09
C ALA A 420 -9.82 0.25 5.30
N ALA A 421 -9.13 0.62 6.38
CA ALA A 421 -9.10 -0.20 7.60
C ALA A 421 -10.49 -0.32 8.26
N ALA A 422 -11.29 0.76 8.27
CA ALA A 422 -12.67 0.71 8.74
C ALA A 422 -13.50 -0.26 7.89
N ARG A 423 -13.38 -0.15 6.57
CA ARG A 423 -14.11 -1.01 5.64
C ARG A 423 -13.70 -2.48 5.74
N CYS A 424 -12.42 -2.76 5.96
CA CYS A 424 -11.93 -4.12 6.23
C CYS A 424 -12.62 -4.72 7.45
N ARG A 425 -12.80 -3.94 8.51
CA ARG A 425 -13.52 -4.38 9.71
C ARG A 425 -14.97 -4.73 9.41
N GLU A 426 -15.69 -3.89 8.66
CA GLU A 426 -17.06 -4.13 8.23
C GLU A 426 -17.20 -5.40 7.37
N MET A 427 -16.19 -5.69 6.56
CA MET A 427 -16.12 -6.90 5.73
C MET A 427 -15.73 -8.17 6.52
N GLY A 428 -15.48 -8.05 7.83
CA GLY A 428 -15.09 -9.18 8.69
C GLY A 428 -13.62 -9.59 8.57
N MET A 429 -12.77 -8.75 7.98
CA MET A 429 -11.33 -9.01 7.94
C MET A 429 -10.73 -8.88 9.34
N SER A 430 -9.89 -9.83 9.72
CA SER A 430 -9.20 -9.87 11.01
C SER A 430 -7.69 -9.72 10.91
N MET A 431 -7.18 -9.54 9.70
CA MET A 431 -5.76 -9.43 9.42
C MET A 431 -5.51 -8.18 8.58
N PHE A 432 -4.56 -7.36 9.06
CA PHE A 432 -4.21 -6.09 8.44
C PHE A 432 -2.69 -5.94 8.40
N GLU A 433 -2.15 -5.86 7.19
CA GLU A 433 -0.73 -5.62 6.96
C GLU A 433 -0.53 -4.40 6.09
N VAL A 434 0.37 -3.54 6.53
CA VAL A 434 0.84 -2.40 5.75
C VAL A 434 2.35 -2.52 5.60
N GLU A 435 2.81 -2.60 4.37
CA GLU A 435 4.22 -2.48 4.07
C GLU A 435 4.59 -1.00 4.03
N ASN A 436 5.41 -0.59 4.99
CA ASN A 436 5.89 0.78 5.05
C ASN A 436 7.13 0.94 4.18
N MET A 437 6.99 1.58 3.06
CA MET A 437 8.09 1.79 2.10
C MET A 437 9.10 2.83 2.59
N ASN A 438 8.72 3.71 3.52
CA ASN A 438 9.53 4.86 3.87
C ASN A 438 9.36 5.29 5.33
N ARG A 439 10.48 5.67 5.95
CA ARG A 439 10.47 6.42 7.19
C ARG A 439 10.30 7.90 6.88
N ALA A 440 9.14 8.45 7.21
CA ALA A 440 8.91 9.87 7.06
C ALA A 440 8.04 10.39 8.20
N GLU A 441 8.30 11.60 8.66
CA GLU A 441 7.56 12.20 9.79
C GLU A 441 6.05 12.29 9.52
N TYR A 442 5.62 12.40 8.27
CA TYR A 442 4.21 12.41 7.89
C TYR A 442 3.56 11.01 7.83
N VAL A 443 4.31 9.93 8.02
CA VAL A 443 3.80 8.55 8.05
C VAL A 443 3.44 8.11 9.47
N TRP A 444 4.06 8.65 10.50
CA TRP A 444 3.77 8.28 11.90
C TRP A 444 2.32 8.48 12.28
N PRO A 445 1.62 9.57 11.85
CA PRO A 445 0.20 9.73 12.09
C PRO A 445 -0.63 8.54 11.58
N LEU A 446 -0.34 8.05 10.38
CA LEU A 446 -1.00 6.90 9.79
C LEU A 446 -0.75 5.62 10.60
N ILE A 447 0.51 5.25 10.77
CA ILE A 447 0.87 3.97 11.39
C ILE A 447 0.37 3.91 12.83
N ARG A 448 0.52 4.98 13.60
CA ARG A 448 0.04 5.03 14.99
C ARG A 448 -1.49 4.94 15.08
N SER A 449 -2.20 5.64 14.20
CA SER A 449 -3.67 5.60 14.15
C SER A 449 -4.18 4.22 13.75
N LEU A 450 -3.55 3.58 12.75
CA LEU A 450 -3.85 2.21 12.37
C LEU A 450 -3.57 1.22 13.50
N ALA A 451 -2.43 1.35 14.18
CA ALA A 451 -2.10 0.47 15.30
C ALA A 451 -3.13 0.59 16.42
N GLN A 452 -3.59 1.81 16.74
CA GLN A 452 -4.68 2.04 17.70
C GLN A 452 -6.00 1.44 17.24
N TYR A 453 -6.42 1.76 16.03
CA TYR A 453 -7.69 1.29 15.48
C TYR A 453 -7.75 -0.23 15.37
N THR A 454 -6.71 -0.84 14.83
CA THR A 454 -6.67 -2.30 14.64
C THR A 454 -6.52 -3.06 15.97
N TRP A 455 -5.97 -2.41 17.00
CA TRP A 455 -6.01 -2.93 18.36
C TRP A 455 -7.40 -2.78 18.98
N ASN A 456 -8.01 -1.60 18.90
CA ASN A 456 -9.31 -1.30 19.49
C ASN A 456 -10.15 -0.42 18.54
N SER A 457 -11.08 -1.03 17.83
CA SER A 457 -11.97 -0.36 16.86
C SER A 457 -13.20 0.30 17.51
N SER A 458 -13.16 0.63 18.80
CA SER A 458 -14.25 1.35 19.46
C SER A 458 -14.32 2.83 19.08
N LYS A 459 -13.23 3.38 18.56
CA LYS A 459 -13.15 4.70 17.94
C LYS A 459 -13.00 4.55 16.43
N SER A 460 -13.39 5.55 15.67
CA SER A 460 -13.10 5.56 14.24
C SER A 460 -11.61 5.77 13.95
N PRO A 461 -11.12 5.37 12.77
CA PRO A 461 -9.74 5.66 12.39
C PRO A 461 -9.43 7.16 12.35
N GLU A 462 -10.39 7.98 11.96
CA GLU A 462 -10.30 9.43 11.92
C GLU A 462 -10.15 10.02 13.33
N GLU A 463 -10.93 9.54 14.31
CA GLU A 463 -10.79 9.91 15.72
C GLU A 463 -9.43 9.51 16.26
N CYS A 464 -8.88 8.37 15.85
CA CYS A 464 -7.53 7.95 16.21
C CYS A 464 -6.48 8.92 15.64
N LEU A 465 -6.63 9.35 14.38
CA LEU A 465 -5.73 10.31 13.75
C LEU A 465 -5.81 11.69 14.43
N GLN A 466 -7.01 12.19 14.67
CA GLN A 466 -7.18 13.48 15.35
C GLN A 466 -6.58 13.46 16.76
N THR A 467 -6.81 12.38 17.51
CA THR A 467 -6.20 12.17 18.81
C THR A 467 -4.68 12.16 18.73
N PHE A 468 -4.13 11.42 17.76
CA PHE A 468 -2.69 11.38 17.52
C PHE A 468 -2.12 12.78 17.23
N CYS A 469 -2.74 13.51 16.31
CA CYS A 469 -2.24 14.83 15.92
C CYS A 469 -2.19 15.78 17.13
N ARG A 470 -3.22 15.77 17.97
CA ARG A 470 -3.25 16.59 19.20
C ARG A 470 -2.22 16.16 20.23
N GLU A 471 -2.02 14.86 20.43
CA GLU A 471 -1.03 14.34 21.39
C GLU A 471 0.43 14.53 20.92
N TYR A 472 0.66 14.54 19.59
CA TYR A 472 1.99 14.62 19.03
C TYR A 472 2.47 16.04 18.77
N PHE A 473 1.59 16.90 18.26
CA PHE A 473 1.92 18.27 17.86
C PHE A 473 1.41 19.35 18.81
N GLY A 474 0.69 18.97 19.89
CA GLY A 474 -0.07 19.90 20.71
C GLY A 474 -1.46 20.18 20.12
N LYS A 475 -2.37 20.72 20.91
CA LYS A 475 -3.79 20.85 20.54
C LYS A 475 -4.00 21.71 19.29
N GLU A 476 -3.50 22.95 19.27
CA GLU A 476 -3.69 23.89 18.16
C GLU A 476 -3.03 23.40 16.86
N ALA A 477 -1.76 23.02 16.95
CA ALA A 477 -1.02 22.51 15.79
C ALA A 477 -1.58 21.18 15.32
N GLY A 478 -2.00 20.32 16.23
CA GLY A 478 -2.59 19.02 15.92
C GLY A 478 -3.90 19.13 15.16
N ASP A 479 -4.77 20.05 15.54
CA ASP A 479 -6.02 20.31 14.81
C ASP A 479 -5.72 20.84 13.40
N SER A 480 -4.77 21.73 13.24
CA SER A 480 -4.36 22.26 11.93
C SER A 480 -3.73 21.17 11.03
N ILE A 481 -2.94 20.26 11.60
CA ILE A 481 -2.33 19.16 10.86
C ILE A 481 -3.36 18.09 10.50
N TYR A 482 -4.34 17.83 11.35
CA TYR A 482 -5.46 16.97 11.00
C TYR A 482 -6.21 17.53 9.77
N GLU A 483 -6.55 18.84 9.77
CA GLU A 483 -7.17 19.50 8.62
C GLU A 483 -6.28 19.48 7.36
N PHE A 484 -4.97 19.52 7.51
CA PHE A 484 -4.04 19.30 6.39
C PHE A 484 -4.27 17.92 5.72
N TYR A 485 -4.38 16.82 6.50
CA TYR A 485 -4.66 15.49 5.96
C TYR A 485 -6.04 15.40 5.32
N VAL A 486 -7.06 16.03 5.93
CA VAL A 486 -8.41 16.12 5.35
C VAL A 486 -8.38 16.88 4.03
N GLY A 487 -7.68 18.01 3.98
CA GLY A 487 -7.53 18.84 2.78
C GLY A 487 -6.82 18.10 1.64
N MET A 488 -5.72 17.43 1.94
CA MET A 488 -5.04 16.59 0.95
C MET A 488 -5.94 15.48 0.39
N THR A 489 -6.73 14.85 1.26
CA THR A 489 -7.71 13.85 0.83
C THR A 489 -8.74 14.45 -0.09
N ARG A 490 -9.27 15.64 0.25
CA ARG A 490 -10.20 16.37 -0.61
C ARG A 490 -9.60 16.67 -1.98
N ASN A 491 -8.35 17.14 -2.01
CA ASN A 491 -7.65 17.38 -3.27
C ASN A 491 -7.44 16.09 -4.08
N SER A 492 -7.26 14.95 -3.41
CA SER A 492 -7.13 13.66 -4.10
C SER A 492 -8.42 13.16 -4.75
N HIS A 493 -9.58 13.72 -4.42
CA HIS A 493 -10.86 13.30 -5.01
C HIS A 493 -10.97 13.60 -6.52
N VAL A 494 -10.21 14.55 -7.02
CA VAL A 494 -10.13 14.83 -8.47
C VAL A 494 -9.32 13.79 -9.22
N MET A 495 -8.57 12.94 -8.50
CA MET A 495 -7.74 11.90 -9.09
C MET A 495 -8.55 10.62 -9.27
N GLU A 496 -8.53 10.05 -10.47
CA GLU A 496 -9.13 8.74 -10.72
C GLU A 496 -8.33 7.63 -10.04
N ARG A 497 -7.04 7.82 -9.91
CA ARG A 497 -6.09 6.94 -9.25
C ARG A 497 -5.07 7.72 -8.45
N ILE A 498 -4.53 7.08 -7.43
CA ILE A 498 -3.32 7.50 -6.74
C ILE A 498 -2.25 6.50 -7.15
N ASN A 499 -1.18 6.97 -7.74
CA ASN A 499 -0.12 6.09 -8.18
C ASN A 499 0.94 5.90 -7.10
N PHE A 500 1.58 4.76 -7.17
CA PHE A 500 2.66 4.37 -6.30
C PHE A 500 3.94 5.16 -6.62
N GLY A 501 4.08 6.33 -6.00
CA GLY A 501 5.30 7.12 -6.09
C GLY A 501 5.39 8.12 -7.23
N SER A 502 4.25 8.61 -7.72
CA SER A 502 4.23 9.61 -8.77
C SER A 502 4.42 11.04 -8.24
N ALA A 503 5.31 11.81 -8.86
CA ALA A 503 5.41 13.25 -8.60
C ALA A 503 4.15 14.00 -9.03
N ALA A 504 3.40 13.47 -9.98
CA ALA A 504 2.12 13.99 -10.40
C ALA A 504 1.11 13.95 -9.27
N ASP A 505 1.02 12.83 -8.53
CA ASP A 505 0.12 12.69 -7.38
C ASP A 505 0.39 13.77 -6.34
N THR A 506 1.66 14.03 -6.05
CA THR A 506 2.05 15.11 -5.14
C THR A 506 1.56 16.46 -5.64
N ALA A 507 1.70 16.74 -6.94
CA ALA A 507 1.25 17.99 -7.53
C ALA A 507 -0.27 18.16 -7.45
N TYR A 508 -1.05 17.08 -7.66
CA TYR A 508 -2.50 17.10 -7.55
C TYR A 508 -3.00 17.25 -6.12
N MET A 509 -2.38 16.54 -5.19
CA MET A 509 -2.76 16.59 -3.77
C MET A 509 -2.35 17.91 -3.10
N LEU A 510 -1.33 18.58 -3.63
CA LEU A 510 -0.76 19.81 -3.12
C LEU A 510 -0.81 20.94 -4.18
N PRO A 511 -1.99 21.42 -4.58
CA PRO A 511 -2.10 22.54 -5.52
C PRO A 511 -1.49 23.81 -4.91
N ASP A 512 -1.14 24.79 -5.75
CA ASP A 512 -0.44 26.01 -5.32
C ASP A 512 -1.20 26.79 -4.23
N SER A 513 -2.54 26.83 -4.31
CA SER A 513 -3.38 27.44 -3.28
C SER A 513 -3.25 26.76 -1.92
N PHE A 514 -3.19 25.43 -1.91
CA PHE A 514 -3.03 24.64 -0.70
C PHE A 514 -1.63 24.84 -0.09
N ILE A 515 -0.59 24.85 -0.92
CA ILE A 515 0.77 25.14 -0.47
C ILE A 515 0.87 26.56 0.10
N ALA A 516 0.25 27.54 -0.56
CA ALA A 516 0.25 28.93 -0.10
C ALA A 516 -0.43 29.11 1.27
N GLU A 517 -1.43 28.30 1.58
CA GLU A 517 -2.11 28.27 2.88
C GLU A 517 -1.24 27.60 3.95
N TYR A 518 -0.78 26.38 3.69
CA TYR A 518 -0.17 25.55 4.74
C TYR A 518 1.31 25.84 5.00
N ARG A 519 2.08 26.29 4.02
CA ARG A 519 3.52 26.60 4.20
C ARG A 519 3.76 27.68 5.27
N PRO A 520 3.08 28.84 5.25
CA PRO A 520 3.22 29.84 6.32
C PRO A 520 2.60 29.39 7.64
N LEU A 521 1.49 28.66 7.61
CA LEU A 521 0.84 28.10 8.80
C LEU A 521 1.79 27.17 9.56
N LEU A 522 2.37 26.17 8.89
CA LEU A 522 3.32 25.24 9.51
C LEU A 522 4.55 25.95 10.07
N SER A 523 5.03 26.97 9.36
CA SER A 523 6.15 27.77 9.83
C SER A 523 5.81 28.58 11.10
N ARG A 524 4.61 29.10 11.21
CA ARG A 524 4.11 29.80 12.40
C ARG A 524 3.95 28.83 13.58
N LEU A 525 3.30 27.69 13.37
CA LEU A 525 3.10 26.67 14.39
C LEU A 525 4.43 26.17 14.96
N ALA A 526 5.41 25.88 14.10
CA ALA A 526 6.74 25.45 14.55
C ALA A 526 7.52 26.55 15.33
N ARG A 527 7.32 27.83 15.02
CA ARG A 527 7.93 28.93 15.79
C ARG A 527 7.32 29.08 17.18
N ASN A 528 6.02 28.88 17.29
CA ASN A 528 5.27 29.07 18.55
C ASN A 528 5.37 27.86 19.50
N ALA A 529 5.78 26.71 19.01
CA ALA A 529 5.91 25.50 19.80
C ALA A 529 7.19 25.49 20.67
N SER A 530 7.16 24.67 21.71
CA SER A 530 8.29 24.47 22.63
C SER A 530 8.53 22.97 22.91
N GLY A 531 9.63 22.62 23.56
CA GLY A 531 9.94 21.27 24.00
C GLY A 531 9.89 20.24 22.87
N LYS A 532 9.30 19.07 23.14
CA LYS A 532 9.17 17.97 22.16
C LYS A 532 8.25 18.33 20.99
N GLU A 533 7.22 19.12 21.21
CA GLU A 533 6.30 19.55 20.16
C GLU A 533 7.02 20.39 19.10
N LYS A 534 7.92 21.27 19.51
CA LYS A 534 8.76 22.06 18.59
C LYS A 534 9.63 21.17 17.72
N ILE A 535 10.28 20.17 18.30
CA ILE A 535 11.14 19.23 17.56
C ILE A 535 10.33 18.47 16.51
N ARG A 536 9.13 17.98 16.87
CA ARG A 536 8.23 17.23 15.99
C ARG A 536 7.68 18.09 14.86
N LEU A 537 7.20 19.28 15.20
CA LEU A 537 6.69 20.23 14.22
C LEU A 537 7.76 20.68 13.25
N ASP A 538 8.98 20.91 13.70
CA ASP A 538 10.07 21.30 12.82
C ASP A 538 10.46 20.18 11.85
N ARG A 539 10.52 18.94 12.32
CA ARG A 539 10.77 17.76 11.47
C ARG A 539 9.64 17.58 10.44
N PHE A 540 8.39 17.64 10.89
CA PHE A 540 7.22 17.52 10.03
C PHE A 540 7.20 18.63 8.97
N ARG A 541 7.40 19.89 9.36
CA ARG A 541 7.46 21.04 8.45
C ARG A 541 8.58 20.88 7.41
N ARG A 542 9.77 20.43 7.81
CA ARG A 542 10.90 20.23 6.88
C ARG A 542 10.59 19.11 5.87
N ALA A 543 10.02 18.01 6.33
CA ALA A 543 9.62 16.92 5.44
C ALA A 543 8.54 17.37 4.44
N LEU A 544 7.50 18.07 4.90
CA LEU A 544 6.45 18.61 4.03
C LEU A 544 6.96 19.67 3.05
N GLU A 545 7.90 20.51 3.45
CA GLU A 545 8.50 21.48 2.53
C GLU A 545 9.21 20.79 1.35
N GLY A 546 9.83 19.63 1.57
CA GLY A 546 10.35 18.79 0.48
C GLY A 546 9.25 18.37 -0.50
N MET A 547 8.08 17.96 0.01
CA MET A 547 6.92 17.60 -0.82
C MET A 547 6.36 18.82 -1.56
N PHE A 548 6.22 19.97 -0.92
CA PHE A 548 5.75 21.21 -1.54
C PHE A 548 6.66 21.60 -2.73
N ARG A 549 7.98 21.55 -2.52
CA ARG A 549 8.95 21.81 -3.59
C ARG A 549 8.83 20.81 -4.73
N MET A 550 8.59 19.53 -4.44
CA MET A 550 8.38 18.52 -5.47
C MET A 550 7.12 18.80 -6.29
N ALA A 551 6.01 19.14 -5.63
CA ALA A 551 4.77 19.51 -6.33
C ALA A 551 4.97 20.69 -7.28
N GLU A 552 5.62 21.75 -6.81
CA GLU A 552 5.96 22.93 -7.61
C GLU A 552 6.92 22.59 -8.75
N THR A 553 7.90 21.72 -8.50
CA THR A 553 8.87 21.28 -9.52
C THR A 553 8.20 20.45 -10.59
N TYR A 554 7.32 19.54 -10.22
CA TYR A 554 6.59 18.73 -11.20
C TYR A 554 5.70 19.61 -12.10
N ARG A 555 4.98 20.59 -11.54
CA ARG A 555 4.21 21.55 -12.34
C ARG A 555 5.09 22.35 -13.31
N SER A 556 6.27 22.79 -12.83
CA SER A 556 7.24 23.48 -13.69
C SER A 556 7.79 22.55 -14.79
N TYR A 557 8.04 21.27 -14.47
CA TYR A 557 8.43 20.25 -15.43
C TYR A 557 7.36 20.04 -16.51
N ALA A 558 6.13 19.83 -16.12
CA ALA A 558 5.02 19.65 -17.07
C ALA A 558 4.83 20.90 -17.96
N LYS A 559 4.97 22.09 -17.36
CA LYS A 559 4.96 23.33 -18.14
C LYS A 559 6.09 23.37 -19.17
N ALA A 560 7.32 23.03 -18.76
CA ALA A 560 8.47 22.97 -19.66
C ALA A 560 8.27 21.95 -20.79
N LEU A 561 7.69 20.79 -20.51
CA LEU A 561 7.34 19.79 -21.52
C LEU A 561 6.29 20.30 -22.52
N ASN A 562 5.29 21.00 -22.04
CA ASN A 562 4.19 21.52 -22.86
C ASN A 562 4.60 22.73 -23.69
N THR A 563 5.38 23.68 -23.15
CA THR A 563 5.75 24.94 -23.84
C THR A 563 7.04 24.84 -24.64
N ARG A 564 8.01 24.04 -24.15
CA ARG A 564 9.39 23.93 -24.68
C ARG A 564 10.16 25.25 -24.75
N LYS A 565 9.69 26.25 -24.05
CA LYS A 565 10.40 27.55 -23.97
C LYS A 565 11.63 27.42 -23.10
N ALA A 566 12.70 28.06 -23.53
CA ALA A 566 13.97 28.04 -22.80
C ALA A 566 13.83 28.51 -21.35
N ASP A 567 13.03 29.53 -21.09
CA ASP A 567 12.78 30.07 -19.75
C ASP A 567 12.04 29.05 -18.85
N ASP A 568 11.05 28.35 -19.38
CA ASP A 568 10.30 27.32 -18.63
C ASP A 568 11.19 26.10 -18.30
N ILE A 569 12.04 25.71 -19.25
CA ILE A 569 13.04 24.66 -19.03
C ILE A 569 14.07 25.09 -17.98
N ALA A 570 14.53 26.35 -18.02
CA ALA A 570 15.46 26.89 -17.06
C ALA A 570 14.83 26.96 -15.64
N ASP A 571 13.57 27.41 -15.53
CA ASP A 571 12.84 27.44 -14.25
C ASP A 571 12.71 26.02 -13.66
N PHE A 572 12.30 25.06 -14.47
CA PHE A 572 12.23 23.67 -14.03
C PHE A 572 13.58 23.15 -13.52
N ARG A 573 14.64 23.31 -14.31
CA ARG A 573 15.98 22.85 -13.91
C ARG A 573 16.45 23.47 -12.60
N ARG A 574 16.23 24.77 -12.42
CA ARG A 574 16.53 25.48 -11.19
C ARG A 574 15.77 24.87 -9.98
N ARG A 575 14.46 24.65 -10.12
CA ARG A 575 13.64 24.06 -9.05
C ARG A 575 14.08 22.64 -8.69
N ALA A 576 14.39 21.81 -9.68
CA ALA A 576 14.87 20.45 -9.44
C ALA A 576 16.23 20.44 -8.73
N GLU A 577 17.14 21.35 -9.09
CA GLU A 577 18.40 21.51 -8.36
C GLU A 577 18.18 22.06 -6.93
N ASP A 578 17.22 22.96 -6.74
CA ASP A 578 16.88 23.51 -5.43
C ASP A 578 16.33 22.44 -4.47
N ILE A 579 15.57 21.46 -4.96
CA ILE A 579 15.15 20.30 -4.13
C ILE A 579 16.38 19.53 -3.65
N ARG A 580 17.32 19.24 -4.53
CA ARG A 580 18.54 18.49 -4.18
C ARG A 580 19.38 19.23 -3.15
N LYS A 581 19.55 20.54 -3.33
CA LYS A 581 20.23 21.41 -2.35
C LYS A 581 19.49 21.48 -1.02
N TYR A 582 18.16 21.58 -1.07
CA TYR A 582 17.30 21.58 0.11
C TYR A 582 17.45 20.28 0.90
N TRP A 583 17.40 19.13 0.22
CA TRP A 583 17.56 17.82 0.82
C TRP A 583 18.88 17.68 1.60
N ILE A 584 19.99 18.11 1.00
CA ILE A 584 21.32 18.09 1.63
C ILE A 584 21.37 19.06 2.81
N ARG A 585 20.94 20.30 2.61
CA ARG A 585 21.03 21.36 3.64
C ARG A 585 20.21 21.02 4.89
N GLU A 586 19.01 20.52 4.72
CA GLU A 586 18.11 20.20 5.82
C GLU A 586 18.35 18.80 6.40
N ARG A 587 19.32 18.06 5.87
CA ARG A 587 19.64 16.70 6.30
C ARG A 587 18.38 15.83 6.37
N LEU A 588 17.61 15.83 5.31
CA LEU A 588 16.33 15.13 5.26
C LEU A 588 16.49 13.62 5.40
N ASP A 589 17.66 13.07 5.09
CA ASP A 589 18.04 11.67 5.36
C ASP A 589 17.94 11.27 6.84
N GLU A 590 18.09 12.21 7.75
CA GLU A 590 18.01 11.96 9.20
C GLU A 590 16.54 11.89 9.69
N ILE A 591 15.64 12.62 9.03
CA ILE A 591 14.23 12.70 9.43
C ILE A 591 13.32 11.89 8.53
N SER A 592 13.80 11.51 7.35
CA SER A 592 13.03 10.76 6.37
C SER A 592 13.95 9.98 5.45
N SER A 593 13.95 8.65 5.56
CA SER A 593 14.70 7.80 4.62
C SER A 593 14.08 7.79 3.21
N GLY A 594 12.82 8.19 3.09
CA GLY A 594 12.12 8.27 1.82
C GLY A 594 12.42 9.52 1.01
N ASP A 595 12.98 10.55 1.65
CA ASP A 595 13.25 11.82 0.96
C ASP A 595 14.46 11.74 0.03
N ARG A 596 15.29 10.69 0.14
CA ARG A 596 16.27 10.40 -0.90
C ARG A 596 15.58 10.17 -2.25
N THR A 597 14.37 9.64 -2.25
CA THR A 597 13.60 9.45 -3.47
C THR A 597 13.15 10.79 -4.08
N LEU A 598 12.89 11.83 -3.28
CA LEU A 598 12.70 13.19 -3.80
C LEU A 598 13.95 13.70 -4.50
N TYR A 599 15.11 13.46 -3.89
CA TYR A 599 16.41 13.79 -4.47
C TYR A 599 16.66 13.04 -5.79
N ASP A 600 16.42 11.73 -5.79
CA ASP A 600 16.62 10.86 -6.94
C ASP A 600 15.62 11.19 -8.05
N LEU A 601 14.35 11.45 -7.72
CA LEU A 601 13.32 11.84 -8.68
C LEU A 601 13.65 13.18 -9.33
N ALA A 602 14.05 14.18 -8.56
CA ALA A 602 14.52 15.45 -9.12
C ALA A 602 15.72 15.23 -10.05
N GLY A 603 16.66 14.34 -9.67
CA GLY A 603 17.79 13.95 -10.50
C GLY A 603 17.38 13.21 -11.79
N MET A 604 16.32 12.41 -11.75
CA MET A 604 15.78 11.72 -12.93
C MET A 604 15.11 12.73 -13.88
N LEU A 605 14.27 13.60 -13.35
CA LEU A 605 13.61 14.64 -14.14
C LEU A 605 14.64 15.56 -14.81
N LEU A 606 15.77 15.85 -14.14
CA LEU A 606 16.88 16.64 -14.71
C LEU A 606 17.55 15.98 -15.93
N LYS A 607 17.46 14.66 -16.05
CA LYS A 607 17.99 13.92 -17.22
C LYS A 607 17.11 14.05 -18.47
N THR A 608 15.96 14.67 -18.37
CA THR A 608 15.06 14.86 -19.52
C THR A 608 15.77 15.71 -20.57
N ASP A 609 15.95 15.11 -21.74
CA ASP A 609 16.51 15.79 -22.91
C ASP A 609 15.39 16.46 -23.70
N PHE A 610 15.15 17.72 -23.42
CA PHE A 610 14.14 18.51 -24.12
C PHE A 610 14.46 18.73 -25.61
N SER A 611 15.71 18.51 -26.04
CA SER A 611 16.10 18.65 -27.46
C SER A 611 15.74 17.42 -28.28
N SER A 612 15.72 16.24 -27.65
CA SER A 612 15.37 14.98 -28.31
C SER A 612 13.87 14.77 -28.44
N LEU A 613 13.06 15.58 -27.76
CA LEU A 613 11.60 15.61 -27.91
C LEU A 613 11.25 16.15 -29.29
N ASN A 614 11.24 15.27 -30.27
CA ASN A 614 10.91 15.65 -31.66
C ASN A 614 9.38 15.71 -31.80
N PRO A 615 8.80 16.88 -32.09
CA PRO A 615 7.35 17.00 -32.36
C PRO A 615 6.94 16.28 -33.65
N HIS A 616 7.91 15.88 -34.48
CA HIS A 616 7.63 15.17 -35.73
C HIS A 616 8.16 13.75 -35.65
N PRO A 617 7.39 12.74 -36.05
CA PRO A 617 7.92 11.40 -36.23
C PRO A 617 9.13 11.50 -37.13
N ARG A 618 10.22 10.79 -36.76
CA ARG A 618 11.41 10.77 -37.59
C ARG A 618 10.96 10.51 -39.03
N LYS A 619 11.27 11.42 -39.94
CA LYS A 619 10.92 11.30 -41.35
C LYS A 619 11.24 9.95 -41.98
N GLU A 620 12.29 9.28 -41.45
CA GLU A 620 12.66 7.93 -41.84
C GLU A 620 11.65 6.84 -41.44
N LEU A 621 10.90 7.04 -40.32
CA LEU A 621 9.85 6.12 -39.90
C LEU A 621 8.54 6.35 -40.70
N ALA A 622 8.22 7.60 -40.97
CA ALA A 622 7.04 7.96 -41.78
C ALA A 622 7.18 7.47 -43.23
N GLY A 623 8.35 7.63 -43.86
CA GLY A 623 8.59 7.20 -45.23
C GLY A 623 8.57 5.69 -45.44
N LYS A 624 8.95 4.87 -44.44
CA LYS A 624 8.89 3.41 -44.49
C LYS A 624 7.52 2.81 -44.20
N ARG A 625 6.64 3.55 -43.56
CA ARG A 625 5.34 3.05 -43.02
C ARG A 625 4.15 3.34 -43.94
N ALA A 626 4.19 4.39 -44.76
CA ALA A 626 3.10 4.74 -45.65
C ALA A 626 2.85 3.74 -46.79
N GLY A 627 3.73 2.77 -47.02
CA GLY A 627 3.62 1.77 -48.08
C GLY A 627 3.38 0.34 -47.65
N ASP A 628 3.39 0.02 -46.37
CA ASP A 628 3.39 -1.38 -45.89
C ASP A 628 2.11 -1.74 -45.14
N LEU A 629 1.04 -1.94 -45.90
CA LEU A 629 -0.21 -2.55 -45.41
C LEU A 629 0.03 -3.88 -44.65
N ARG A 630 1.08 -4.58 -44.96
CA ARG A 630 1.47 -5.81 -44.29
C ARG A 630 1.98 -5.55 -42.87
N TYR A 631 2.73 -4.48 -42.61
CA TYR A 631 3.13 -4.05 -41.29
C TYR A 631 1.94 -3.60 -40.46
N LEU A 632 0.99 -2.87 -41.06
CA LEU A 632 -0.27 -2.57 -40.39
C LEU A 632 -1.05 -3.86 -40.04
N GLN A 633 -1.08 -4.83 -40.93
CA GLN A 633 -1.69 -6.12 -40.69
C GLN A 633 -0.96 -6.90 -39.59
N GLU A 634 0.36 -6.86 -39.52
CA GLU A 634 1.14 -7.49 -38.45
C GLU A 634 1.04 -6.72 -37.11
N LEU A 635 1.02 -5.40 -37.13
CA LEU A 635 0.75 -4.56 -35.94
C LEU A 635 -0.68 -4.76 -35.42
N PHE A 636 -1.62 -4.99 -36.33
CA PHE A 636 -3.02 -5.31 -36.02
C PHE A 636 -3.28 -6.81 -35.83
N ALA A 637 -2.38 -7.70 -36.17
CA ALA A 637 -2.53 -9.15 -36.03
C ALA A 637 -2.52 -9.61 -34.57
N GLY A 638 -1.94 -8.83 -33.65
CA GLY A 638 -2.13 -8.98 -32.21
C GLY A 638 -3.47 -8.41 -31.74
N ILE A 639 -4.15 -7.68 -32.59
CA ILE A 639 -5.44 -7.04 -32.40
C ILE A 639 -6.32 -7.64 -33.48
N ARG A 640 -7.26 -8.52 -33.13
CA ARG A 640 -8.20 -9.06 -34.13
C ARG A 640 -8.78 -7.88 -34.90
N PRO A 641 -8.56 -7.78 -36.24
CA PRO A 641 -9.24 -6.79 -37.02
C PRO A 641 -10.75 -7.00 -36.85
N PRO A 642 -11.58 -5.95 -36.89
CA PRO A 642 -13.01 -6.17 -37.01
C PRO A 642 -13.23 -7.13 -38.18
N GLU A 643 -14.09 -8.12 -37.98
CA GLU A 643 -14.46 -9.03 -39.05
C GLU A 643 -14.97 -8.21 -40.25
N ASN A 644 -14.17 -8.14 -41.32
CA ASN A 644 -14.46 -7.41 -42.55
C ASN A 644 -14.86 -5.93 -42.40
N PRO A 645 -13.92 -5.01 -42.03
CA PRO A 645 -14.24 -3.60 -41.96
C PRO A 645 -14.48 -3.09 -43.39
N GLU A 646 -15.68 -2.57 -43.64
CA GLU A 646 -15.97 -1.84 -44.81
C GLU A 646 -15.67 -0.34 -44.62
N ASN A 647 -15.30 0.36 -45.70
CA ASN A 647 -15.11 1.83 -45.74
C ASN A 647 -14.18 2.34 -44.62
N LEU A 648 -13.01 1.71 -44.45
CA LEU A 648 -12.00 2.10 -43.46
C LEU A 648 -11.45 3.51 -43.73
N PHE A 649 -11.53 4.39 -42.74
CA PHE A 649 -10.94 5.72 -42.74
C PHE A 649 -9.95 5.85 -41.57
N PRO A 650 -8.65 5.83 -41.79
CA PRO A 650 -7.66 6.03 -40.76
C PRO A 650 -7.68 7.47 -40.25
N LEU A 651 -7.60 7.68 -38.95
CA LEU A 651 -7.44 8.99 -38.35
C LEU A 651 -6.00 9.51 -38.57
N PRO A 652 -5.79 10.83 -38.49
CA PRO A 652 -4.43 11.38 -38.51
C PRO A 652 -3.53 10.73 -37.49
N GLU A 653 -2.26 10.55 -37.80
CA GLU A 653 -1.28 9.91 -36.95
C GLU A 653 -0.77 10.87 -35.84
N ASN A 654 -0.72 12.16 -36.17
CA ASN A 654 -0.27 13.19 -35.23
C ASN A 654 -1.47 13.82 -34.53
N TRP A 655 -1.43 13.79 -33.22
CA TRP A 655 -2.45 14.37 -32.36
C TRP A 655 -1.82 15.49 -31.51
N LYS A 656 -2.64 16.37 -31.02
CA LYS A 656 -2.25 17.34 -30.00
C LYS A 656 -2.24 16.68 -28.64
N PHE A 657 -1.19 16.92 -27.85
CA PHE A 657 -0.93 16.30 -26.54
C PHE A 657 -0.62 17.32 -25.47
N HIS A 658 -1.16 17.10 -24.27
CA HIS A 658 -0.97 17.95 -23.10
C HIS A 658 -0.87 17.12 -21.83
N ILE A 659 0.10 17.44 -20.94
CA ILE A 659 0.21 16.87 -19.60
C ILE A 659 -0.48 17.81 -18.62
N ASP A 660 -1.50 17.32 -17.94
CA ASP A 660 -2.32 18.06 -16.99
C ASP A 660 -1.79 17.89 -15.58
N ALA A 661 -0.80 18.69 -15.22
CA ALA A 661 -0.05 18.56 -13.99
C ALA A 661 -0.80 18.97 -12.71
N ASP A 662 -1.88 19.69 -12.84
CA ASP A 662 -2.65 20.24 -11.72
C ASP A 662 -4.11 19.78 -11.70
N ALA A 663 -4.45 18.80 -12.55
CA ALA A 663 -5.79 18.28 -12.73
C ALA A 663 -6.86 19.36 -13.08
N SER A 664 -6.42 20.46 -13.71
CA SER A 664 -7.31 21.56 -14.08
C SER A 664 -7.98 21.38 -15.44
N GLY A 665 -7.57 20.38 -16.22
CA GLY A 665 -7.94 20.19 -17.61
C GLY A 665 -9.44 20.05 -17.84
N GLU A 666 -10.15 19.39 -16.92
CA GLU A 666 -11.60 19.29 -17.00
C GLU A 666 -12.27 20.65 -16.79
N THR A 667 -11.85 21.40 -15.78
CA THR A 667 -12.37 22.77 -15.50
C THR A 667 -12.05 23.72 -16.64
N ARG A 668 -10.87 23.58 -17.25
CA ARG A 668 -10.46 24.36 -18.42
C ARG A 668 -11.18 23.94 -19.71
N GLY A 669 -11.85 22.81 -19.69
CA GLY A 669 -12.58 22.28 -20.85
C GLY A 669 -11.69 21.78 -21.98
N LEU A 670 -10.56 21.14 -21.66
CA LEU A 670 -9.57 20.68 -22.64
C LEU A 670 -10.13 19.68 -23.68
N VAL A 671 -11.24 19.03 -23.40
CA VAL A 671 -11.91 18.10 -24.33
C VAL A 671 -12.93 18.79 -25.26
N LYS A 672 -13.25 20.06 -25.00
CA LYS A 672 -14.29 20.78 -25.72
C LYS A 672 -13.80 21.29 -27.10
N PRO A 673 -14.67 21.31 -28.13
CA PRO A 673 -14.29 21.78 -29.48
C PRO A 673 -13.82 23.22 -29.52
N GLU A 674 -14.38 24.10 -28.68
CA GLU A 674 -14.06 25.51 -28.60
C GLU A 674 -12.73 25.84 -27.91
N TYR A 675 -12.10 24.87 -27.24
CA TYR A 675 -10.81 25.11 -26.57
C TYR A 675 -9.70 25.36 -27.61
N ASP A 676 -8.94 26.46 -27.42
CA ASP A 676 -7.79 26.82 -28.23
C ASP A 676 -6.55 25.99 -27.79
N ASP A 677 -6.30 24.92 -28.51
CA ASP A 677 -5.18 23.99 -28.22
C ASP A 677 -3.84 24.44 -28.84
N SER A 678 -3.74 25.64 -29.37
CA SER A 678 -2.51 26.15 -30.00
C SER A 678 -1.45 26.54 -28.95
N LYS A 679 -1.85 26.84 -27.71
CA LYS A 679 -0.98 27.38 -26.67
C LYS A 679 -0.38 26.34 -25.72
N ASP A 680 -1.18 25.33 -25.37
CA ASP A 680 -0.86 24.39 -24.30
C ASP A 680 -0.57 22.97 -24.79
N PHE A 681 -0.94 22.66 -26.03
CA PHE A 681 -0.76 21.35 -26.62
C PHE A 681 0.43 21.32 -27.57
N GLN A 682 1.05 20.16 -27.65
CA GLN A 682 2.11 19.87 -28.61
C GLN A 682 1.70 18.72 -29.52
N GLU A 683 2.29 18.62 -30.68
CA GLU A 683 2.06 17.49 -31.57
C GLU A 683 2.85 16.29 -31.12
N ILE A 684 2.20 15.13 -31.08
CA ILE A 684 2.77 13.82 -30.76
C ILE A 684 2.22 12.78 -31.73
N SER A 685 3.06 11.80 -32.10
CA SER A 685 2.60 10.70 -32.93
C SER A 685 1.93 9.61 -32.08
N THR A 686 0.80 9.08 -32.54
CA THR A 686 0.16 7.91 -31.90
C THR A 686 0.79 6.57 -32.29
N TRP A 687 1.86 6.56 -33.11
CA TRP A 687 2.59 5.34 -33.44
C TRP A 687 3.51 4.86 -32.30
N ASN A 688 3.81 5.68 -31.37
CA ASN A 688 4.66 5.36 -30.25
C ASN A 688 4.13 6.03 -28.97
N THR A 689 4.49 5.49 -27.83
CA THR A 689 4.16 6.08 -26.53
C THR A 689 4.86 7.43 -26.35
N PRO A 690 4.35 8.32 -25.51
CA PRO A 690 5.04 9.55 -25.15
C PRO A 690 6.48 9.33 -24.72
N SER A 691 6.73 8.32 -23.91
CA SER A 691 8.07 7.93 -23.46
C SER A 691 8.98 7.53 -24.62
N GLY A 692 8.46 6.78 -25.59
CA GLY A 692 9.18 6.43 -26.82
C GLY A 692 9.48 7.64 -27.70
N GLN A 693 8.86 8.79 -27.44
CA GLN A 693 9.06 10.07 -28.13
C GLN A 693 9.81 11.09 -27.27
N GLY A 694 10.40 10.67 -26.16
CA GLY A 694 11.26 11.50 -25.32
C GLY A 694 10.59 12.12 -24.09
N TYR A 695 9.31 11.84 -23.83
CA TYR A 695 8.70 12.18 -22.54
C TYR A 695 9.13 11.18 -21.48
N ALA A 696 9.32 11.61 -20.23
CA ALA A 696 9.84 10.73 -19.21
C ALA A 696 8.80 9.71 -18.74
N ASN A 697 9.15 8.43 -18.70
CA ASN A 697 8.29 7.29 -18.32
C ASN A 697 7.76 7.30 -16.89
N GLN A 698 8.16 8.23 -16.05
CA GLN A 698 7.91 8.16 -14.62
C GLN A 698 7.11 9.34 -14.09
N THR A 699 6.48 10.06 -14.98
CA THR A 699 5.69 11.22 -14.60
C THR A 699 4.35 10.83 -13.99
N GLY A 700 3.69 9.81 -14.51
CA GLY A 700 2.31 9.47 -14.13
C GLY A 700 1.34 10.64 -14.30
N GLY A 701 0.05 10.40 -14.06
CA GLY A 701 -0.93 11.48 -13.96
C GLY A 701 -1.82 11.63 -15.20
N TYR A 702 -2.53 12.77 -15.28
CA TYR A 702 -3.48 13.02 -16.34
C TYR A 702 -2.84 13.60 -17.59
N PHE A 703 -3.35 13.17 -18.72
CA PHE A 703 -2.96 13.68 -20.03
C PHE A 703 -4.17 13.85 -20.95
N TYR A 704 -4.04 14.72 -21.95
CA TYR A 704 -5.06 14.96 -22.95
C TYR A 704 -4.50 14.80 -24.34
N TYR A 705 -5.24 14.09 -25.19
CA TYR A 705 -4.99 14.01 -26.62
C TYR A 705 -6.16 14.63 -27.38
N ARG A 706 -5.86 15.29 -28.47
CA ARG A 706 -6.86 15.92 -29.37
C ARG A 706 -6.46 15.76 -30.82
N VAL A 707 -7.41 15.39 -31.68
CA VAL A 707 -7.22 15.39 -33.12
C VAL A 707 -8.45 15.91 -33.83
N ARG A 708 -8.22 16.84 -34.74
CA ARG A 708 -9.24 17.34 -35.65
C ARG A 708 -9.13 16.61 -37.00
N PHE A 709 -10.25 16.18 -37.52
CA PHE A 709 -10.31 15.47 -38.78
C PHE A 709 -11.65 15.72 -39.48
N ARG A 710 -11.63 15.70 -40.82
CA ARG A 710 -12.83 15.76 -41.63
C ARG A 710 -13.28 14.34 -41.92
N ALA A 711 -14.42 13.94 -41.36
CA ALA A 711 -14.95 12.61 -41.56
C ALA A 711 -15.47 12.44 -43.00
N PRO A 712 -15.25 11.31 -43.66
CA PRO A 712 -15.91 11.02 -44.93
C PRO A 712 -17.43 10.86 -44.76
N LYS A 713 -18.17 10.86 -45.88
CA LYS A 713 -19.55 10.38 -45.85
C LYS A 713 -19.55 8.87 -45.99
N PHE A 714 -20.14 8.20 -45.07
CA PHE A 714 -20.30 6.74 -45.07
C PHE A 714 -21.63 6.37 -45.79
N PRO A 715 -21.75 5.14 -46.30
CA PRO A 715 -22.99 4.70 -46.93
C PRO A 715 -24.19 4.80 -46.01
N ALA A 716 -25.33 5.30 -46.55
CA ALA A 716 -26.55 5.47 -45.77
C ALA A 716 -27.02 4.12 -45.16
N GLY A 717 -27.49 4.19 -43.92
CA GLY A 717 -27.99 3.02 -43.21
C GLY A 717 -26.91 2.10 -42.57
N LYS A 718 -25.64 2.35 -42.81
CA LYS A 718 -24.53 1.65 -42.14
C LYS A 718 -24.20 2.33 -40.83
N LYS A 719 -23.92 1.51 -39.82
CA LYS A 719 -23.34 1.99 -38.55
C LYS A 719 -21.86 2.33 -38.73
N VAL A 720 -21.46 3.43 -38.13
CA VAL A 720 -20.05 3.88 -38.11
C VAL A 720 -19.45 3.61 -36.77
N PHE A 721 -18.32 2.94 -36.76
CA PHE A 721 -17.56 2.62 -35.56
C PHE A 721 -16.25 3.38 -35.52
N LEU A 722 -15.94 3.90 -34.34
CA LEU A 722 -14.60 4.42 -34.04
C LEU A 722 -13.83 3.33 -33.29
N ARG A 723 -12.66 3.02 -33.78
CA ARG A 723 -11.70 2.16 -33.10
C ARG A 723 -10.54 3.00 -32.61
N ILE A 724 -10.27 2.92 -31.32
CA ILE A 724 -9.04 3.46 -30.70
C ILE A 724 -8.01 2.34 -30.67
N GLY A 725 -6.78 2.63 -31.07
CA GLY A 725 -5.69 1.66 -31.14
C GLY A 725 -5.35 1.05 -29.78
N SER A 726 -5.08 1.89 -28.80
CA SER A 726 -5.10 1.58 -27.36
C SER A 726 -4.92 2.85 -26.53
N ILE A 727 -5.25 2.74 -25.23
CA ILE A 727 -5.00 3.78 -24.25
C ILE A 727 -4.33 3.12 -23.04
N ASP A 728 -3.19 3.64 -22.66
CA ASP A 728 -2.43 3.19 -21.49
C ASP A 728 -2.56 4.26 -20.38
N ASP A 729 -2.98 4.00 -19.19
CA ASP A 729 -3.66 2.82 -18.60
C ASP A 729 -5.18 2.88 -18.82
N THR A 730 -5.77 4.07 -18.58
CA THR A 730 -7.21 4.31 -18.67
C THR A 730 -7.50 5.62 -19.40
N GLY A 731 -8.72 5.75 -19.92
CA GLY A 731 -9.12 7.01 -20.58
C GLY A 731 -10.59 7.12 -20.88
N VAL A 732 -11.04 8.35 -20.95
CA VAL A 732 -12.38 8.76 -21.37
C VAL A 732 -12.30 9.40 -22.74
N ILE A 733 -13.14 8.97 -23.65
CA ILE A 733 -13.12 9.35 -25.06
C ILE A 733 -14.29 10.27 -25.37
N PHE A 734 -13.99 11.38 -26.01
CA PHE A 734 -14.98 12.38 -26.38
C PHE A 734 -14.95 12.62 -27.91
N LEU A 735 -16.11 12.62 -28.53
CA LEU A 735 -16.28 13.05 -29.91
C LEU A 735 -17.16 14.31 -29.93
N ASN A 736 -16.63 15.39 -30.48
CA ASN A 736 -17.29 16.70 -30.53
C ASN A 736 -17.74 17.21 -29.14
N GLY A 737 -16.94 16.93 -28.10
CA GLY A 737 -17.19 17.31 -26.70
C GLY A 737 -18.18 16.42 -25.97
N ARG A 738 -18.78 15.42 -26.65
CA ARG A 738 -19.64 14.42 -26.01
C ARG A 738 -18.85 13.15 -25.66
N GLU A 739 -18.97 12.65 -24.46
CA GLU A 739 -18.39 11.35 -24.06
C GLU A 739 -19.05 10.23 -24.88
N ILE A 740 -18.23 9.39 -25.49
CA ILE A 740 -18.65 8.28 -26.33
C ILE A 740 -18.21 6.91 -25.79
N GLY A 741 -17.29 6.88 -24.86
CA GLY A 741 -16.82 5.63 -24.25
C GLY A 741 -15.65 5.82 -23.30
N ARG A 742 -15.31 4.73 -22.62
CA ARG A 742 -14.22 4.68 -21.63
C ARG A 742 -13.41 3.42 -21.77
N GLN A 743 -12.13 3.53 -21.48
CA GLN A 743 -11.23 2.41 -21.18
C GLN A 743 -10.90 2.48 -19.69
N ASP A 744 -11.58 1.70 -18.87
CA ASP A 744 -11.48 1.76 -17.40
C ASP A 744 -10.64 0.64 -16.80
N ASP A 745 -10.24 -0.36 -17.57
CA ASP A 745 -9.44 -1.48 -17.10
C ASP A 745 -7.99 -1.35 -17.54
N PRO A 746 -7.06 -1.01 -16.65
CA PRO A 746 -5.65 -0.83 -17.00
C PRO A 746 -4.99 -2.08 -17.58
N ARG A 747 -5.56 -3.27 -17.36
CA ARG A 747 -5.09 -4.53 -17.99
C ARG A 747 -5.29 -4.53 -19.50
N ASN A 748 -6.11 -3.61 -20.00
CA ASN A 748 -6.36 -3.46 -21.44
C ASN A 748 -5.47 -2.38 -22.10
N TRP A 749 -4.41 -1.96 -21.42
CA TRP A 749 -3.46 -0.94 -21.90
C TRP A 749 -2.97 -1.14 -23.33
N ASN A 750 -2.91 -2.38 -23.80
CA ASN A 750 -2.44 -2.77 -25.12
C ASN A 750 -3.54 -3.28 -26.05
N LYS A 751 -4.81 -3.16 -25.64
CA LYS A 751 -5.94 -3.62 -26.46
C LYS A 751 -6.63 -2.45 -27.15
N SER A 752 -7.03 -2.66 -28.38
CA SER A 752 -7.95 -1.76 -29.06
C SER A 752 -9.37 -1.97 -28.58
N PHE A 753 -10.17 -0.93 -28.64
CA PHE A 753 -11.58 -1.00 -28.33
C PHE A 753 -12.38 -0.14 -29.31
N GLU A 754 -13.66 -0.39 -29.37
CA GLU A 754 -14.52 0.03 -30.44
C GLU A 754 -15.81 0.64 -29.86
N MET A 755 -16.27 1.73 -30.48
CA MET A 755 -17.49 2.45 -30.08
C MET A 755 -18.34 2.77 -31.30
N ASP A 756 -19.65 2.60 -31.18
CA ASP A 756 -20.62 3.07 -32.19
C ASP A 756 -20.71 4.59 -32.10
N VAL A 757 -20.33 5.28 -33.15
CA VAL A 757 -20.32 6.74 -33.22
C VAL A 757 -21.31 7.30 -34.27
N THR A 758 -22.21 6.46 -34.76
CA THR A 758 -23.15 6.79 -35.82
C THR A 758 -23.90 8.08 -35.54
N ASP A 759 -24.39 8.29 -34.33
CA ASP A 759 -25.23 9.43 -33.95
C ASP A 759 -24.45 10.68 -33.54
N VAL A 760 -23.14 10.57 -33.35
CA VAL A 760 -22.31 11.68 -32.85
C VAL A 760 -21.35 12.22 -33.92
N LEU A 761 -20.97 11.36 -34.86
CA LEU A 761 -20.07 11.71 -35.96
C LEU A 761 -20.74 12.64 -36.97
N ARG A 762 -20.12 13.78 -37.22
CA ARG A 762 -20.54 14.71 -38.25
C ARG A 762 -19.93 14.29 -39.58
N GLN A 763 -20.70 13.55 -40.37
CA GLN A 763 -20.21 13.02 -41.65
C GLN A 763 -20.06 14.10 -42.71
N GLY A 764 -18.91 14.15 -43.38
CA GLY A 764 -18.58 15.18 -44.35
C GLY A 764 -18.16 16.52 -43.76
N GLU A 765 -18.06 16.60 -42.43
CA GLU A 765 -17.72 17.79 -41.65
C GLU A 765 -16.50 17.60 -40.78
N ASP A 766 -16.04 18.67 -40.15
CA ASP A 766 -14.95 18.65 -39.21
C ASP A 766 -15.42 18.12 -37.85
N ASN A 767 -14.63 17.22 -37.28
CA ASN A 767 -14.85 16.60 -36.00
C ASN A 767 -13.62 16.79 -35.10
N LEU A 768 -13.86 16.84 -33.80
CA LEU A 768 -12.82 16.77 -32.79
C LEU A 768 -12.97 15.45 -32.00
N LEU A 769 -11.96 14.61 -32.07
CA LEU A 769 -11.80 13.52 -31.13
C LEU A 769 -10.83 13.95 -30.03
N ALA A 770 -11.24 13.77 -28.78
CA ALA A 770 -10.40 14.05 -27.62
C ALA A 770 -10.39 12.86 -26.68
N VAL A 771 -9.26 12.62 -26.02
CA VAL A 771 -9.08 11.59 -25.00
C VAL A 771 -8.50 12.27 -23.78
N ARG A 772 -9.17 12.09 -22.63
CA ARG A 772 -8.58 12.34 -21.32
C ARG A 772 -8.09 10.99 -20.78
N GLY A 773 -6.80 10.84 -20.65
CA GLY A 773 -6.21 9.63 -20.14
C GLY A 773 -5.56 9.82 -18.77
N TYR A 774 -5.36 8.72 -18.09
CA TYR A 774 -4.56 8.65 -16.88
C TYR A 774 -3.56 7.51 -17.00
N ASP A 775 -2.33 7.81 -16.66
CA ASP A 775 -1.22 6.86 -16.61
C ASP A 775 -0.69 6.73 -15.19
N SER A 776 -0.40 5.52 -14.78
CA SER A 776 0.19 5.22 -13.47
C SER A 776 1.72 5.16 -13.50
N GLY A 777 2.32 5.29 -14.67
CA GLY A 777 3.75 5.21 -14.90
C GLY A 777 4.10 4.03 -15.82
N GLY A 778 4.92 4.29 -16.82
CA GLY A 778 5.29 3.30 -17.81
C GLY A 778 5.27 3.83 -19.23
N GLY A 779 4.42 3.29 -20.07
CA GLY A 779 4.35 3.64 -21.49
C GLY A 779 3.13 4.46 -21.85
N GLU A 780 2.95 5.61 -21.31
CA GLU A 780 1.74 6.45 -21.30
C GLU A 780 1.04 6.65 -22.64
N GLY A 781 -0.28 6.91 -22.58
CA GLY A 781 -0.98 7.66 -23.62
C GLY A 781 -1.79 6.87 -24.61
N VAL A 782 -2.32 7.59 -25.60
CA VAL A 782 -2.94 7.00 -26.79
C VAL A 782 -1.84 6.56 -27.74
N TRP A 783 -1.76 5.27 -27.99
CA TRP A 783 -0.76 4.72 -28.91
C TRP A 783 -1.37 3.67 -29.81
N ARG A 784 -0.80 3.47 -30.99
CA ARG A 784 -1.33 2.74 -32.14
C ARG A 784 -2.40 3.50 -32.92
N PRO A 785 -2.49 3.25 -34.23
CA PRO A 785 -3.42 3.92 -35.12
C PRO A 785 -4.89 3.71 -34.74
N SER A 786 -5.67 4.77 -34.87
CA SER A 786 -7.10 4.77 -34.69
C SER A 786 -7.81 4.97 -36.02
N ALA A 787 -9.03 4.48 -36.17
CA ALA A 787 -9.75 4.55 -37.45
C ALA A 787 -11.28 4.57 -37.27
N LEU A 788 -11.96 5.13 -38.24
CA LEU A 788 -13.40 4.97 -38.47
C LEU A 788 -13.65 3.88 -39.52
N TYR A 789 -14.74 3.17 -39.43
CA TYR A 789 -15.16 2.17 -40.43
C TYR A 789 -16.64 1.82 -40.27
N THR A 790 -17.21 1.14 -41.25
CA THR A 790 -18.56 0.59 -41.15
C THR A 790 -18.55 -0.93 -41.08
N LYS A 791 -19.58 -1.48 -40.52
CA LYS A 791 -19.86 -2.93 -40.48
C LYS A 791 -21.07 -3.27 -41.34
#